data_66dc7b79f4f30784d4bfc0b71daa02db
#
_entry.id   66dc7b79f4f30784d4bfc0b71daa02db
#
_cell.length_a   1.000
_cell.length_b   1.000
_cell.length_c   1.000
_cell.angle_alpha   90.00
_cell.angle_beta   90.00
_cell.angle_gamma   90.00
#
_symmetry.space_group_name_H-M   'P 1'
#
loop_
_entity.id
_entity.type
_entity.pdbx_description
1 polymer ?
#
loop_
_entity_poly.entity_id
_entity_poly.type
_entity_poly.pdbx_seq_one_letter_code
_entity_poly.pdbx_strand_id
1 'polypeptide(L)'
;MSSFYTSVNLIGNNLLYIGYEDGQRIQRKFKFSPTLHVISNKPTNWKTLDGRYAKPIQFDTVGDARDFKDKYKDVENFEVHGYDRFLYQYISQEFQGEVDYDIKTLKITSLDIEVACENGFPNVQECAESLLAITVQDQTTRKFKVFATRDYTPSRRDVEFIYCDDEKSLLRKFLAYWETDFPDVLTGWNCELYDVPYICGRIERLFGEREVKKMSPWGMVRADEIEIKGRTNIIYNLMGINVLDYMDLYKKFTYTNQESYRLDHIANVELGKRKLDHSEYENFKDFYTKDWQKFIDYNIIDVELVLQLEDKMKLIELAVALAYDAKVNFKDVYYQVRMWDTLIYNFLTERNIVVPPARRAEKDKKYAGAYVKEPVPGKYDWVVSFDLNSLYPHLIMQYNISPETLAEERHPNAKVSRFLAKNVIIDGRYATCANGAQYRKDVHGFLPEMMQKIYDERVQSKKLMLMAKQEYEKAPTKDLEKSISKYNNIQMARKIQLNSAYGAIGNQYFRYYNLRNAEAITLSGQVSIRWIENKVNGYLNKLLNSNEKDYVIASDTDSIYICLDDLVTKVYGDKEVSQEKVVDFLDKACKEKIEPFIDRSYTELAEYTNAYEQKMFMKRENIAARGIWTAKKRYILNVWDSEGVRYNQPKLKMMGIEAVKSSTPMPCRKAIKDA
;
A
#
# COMPACT_ATOMS: atom_id res chain seq x y z
N MET A 1 -9.91 -4.62 -29.73
CA MET A 1 -9.75 -3.17 -29.59
C MET A 1 -9.58 -2.91 -28.12
N SER A 2 -8.39 -2.46 -27.69
CA SER A 2 -8.14 -2.16 -26.28
C SER A 2 -8.70 -0.78 -25.96
N SER A 3 -9.57 -0.71 -24.96
CA SER A 3 -10.10 0.54 -24.42
C SER A 3 -9.85 0.60 -22.94
N PHE A 4 -9.29 1.70 -22.45
CA PHE A 4 -9.05 1.91 -21.03
C PHE A 4 -9.13 3.40 -20.65
N TYR A 5 -9.59 3.68 -19.44
CA TYR A 5 -9.68 5.04 -18.92
C TYR A 5 -8.37 5.47 -18.25
N THR A 6 -8.08 6.76 -18.27
CA THR A 6 -7.00 7.35 -17.47
C THR A 6 -7.54 8.25 -16.37
N SER A 7 -8.65 8.93 -16.62
CA SER A 7 -9.30 9.79 -15.62
C SER A 7 -10.80 9.85 -15.86
N VAL A 8 -11.58 9.58 -14.83
CA VAL A 8 -13.04 9.76 -14.84
C VAL A 8 -13.42 10.62 -13.66
N ASN A 9 -14.18 11.69 -13.90
CA ASN A 9 -14.62 12.62 -12.87
C ASN A 9 -16.11 12.88 -13.01
N LEU A 10 -16.78 13.13 -11.89
CA LEU A 10 -18.21 13.43 -11.87
C LEU A 10 -18.43 14.87 -11.39
N ILE A 11 -18.97 15.72 -12.28
CA ILE A 11 -19.32 17.11 -11.98
C ILE A 11 -20.81 17.33 -12.26
N GLY A 12 -21.58 17.56 -11.18
CA GLY A 12 -23.04 17.59 -11.27
C GLY A 12 -23.58 16.27 -11.80
N ASN A 13 -24.26 16.32 -12.96
CA ASN A 13 -24.80 15.15 -13.65
C ASN A 13 -23.90 14.62 -14.79
N ASN A 14 -22.75 15.26 -15.02
CA ASN A 14 -21.89 14.91 -16.13
C ASN A 14 -20.64 14.14 -15.66
N LEU A 15 -20.33 13.09 -16.39
CA LEU A 15 -19.02 12.45 -16.35
C LEU A 15 -18.06 13.16 -17.30
N LEU A 16 -16.86 13.40 -16.80
CA LEU A 16 -15.72 13.89 -17.57
C LEU A 16 -14.76 12.71 -17.72
N TYR A 17 -14.68 12.17 -18.91
CA TYR A 17 -13.93 10.96 -19.23
C TYR A 17 -12.71 11.28 -20.08
N ILE A 18 -11.56 10.78 -19.69
CA ILE A 18 -10.34 10.71 -20.50
C ILE A 18 -9.88 9.25 -20.50
N GLY A 19 -9.51 8.76 -21.67
CA GLY A 19 -9.02 7.40 -21.85
C GLY A 19 -8.45 7.19 -23.24
N TYR A 20 -8.22 5.93 -23.59
CA TYR A 20 -7.71 5.53 -24.90
C TYR A 20 -8.65 4.53 -25.53
N GLU A 21 -8.89 4.69 -26.83
CA GLU A 21 -9.57 3.74 -27.70
C GLU A 21 -8.66 3.48 -28.91
N ASP A 22 -8.27 2.22 -29.11
CA ASP A 22 -7.34 1.80 -30.18
C ASP A 22 -6.03 2.63 -30.26
N GLY A 23 -5.48 2.97 -29.10
CA GLY A 23 -4.26 3.75 -28.95
C GLY A 23 -4.43 5.27 -29.15
N GLN A 24 -5.64 5.75 -29.43
CA GLN A 24 -5.93 7.17 -29.53
C GLN A 24 -6.55 7.70 -28.25
N ARG A 25 -5.99 8.79 -27.74
CA ARG A 25 -6.53 9.47 -26.55
C ARG A 25 -7.84 10.16 -26.90
N ILE A 26 -8.85 9.91 -26.09
CA ILE A 26 -10.18 10.49 -26.23
C ILE A 26 -10.57 11.26 -24.97
N GLN A 27 -11.35 12.33 -25.18
CA GLN A 27 -11.89 13.15 -24.10
C GLN A 27 -13.39 13.37 -24.36
N ARG A 28 -14.25 12.93 -23.42
CA ARG A 28 -15.71 12.98 -23.59
C ARG A 28 -16.39 13.52 -22.33
N LYS A 29 -17.46 14.29 -22.55
CA LYS A 29 -18.36 14.76 -21.49
C LYS A 29 -19.77 14.29 -21.79
N PHE A 30 -20.38 13.54 -20.88
CA PHE A 30 -21.74 12.99 -21.07
C PHE A 30 -22.47 12.79 -19.74
N LYS A 31 -23.79 12.61 -19.78
CA LYS A 31 -24.62 12.27 -18.62
C LYS A 31 -24.52 10.78 -18.34
N PHE A 32 -24.61 10.43 -17.07
CA PHE A 32 -24.65 9.04 -16.62
C PHE A 32 -26.01 8.73 -15.98
N SER A 33 -26.57 7.57 -16.31
CA SER A 33 -27.84 7.05 -15.80
C SER A 33 -27.56 5.97 -14.74
N PRO A 34 -27.48 6.33 -13.45
CA PRO A 34 -27.13 5.39 -12.39
C PRO A 34 -28.27 4.46 -12.02
N THR A 35 -27.92 3.32 -11.40
CA THR A 35 -28.87 2.34 -10.90
C THR A 35 -28.74 2.21 -9.39
N LEU A 36 -29.87 2.31 -8.68
CA LEU A 36 -30.02 1.93 -7.28
C LEU A 36 -31.01 0.78 -7.15
N HIS A 37 -31.17 0.21 -5.97
CA HIS A 37 -32.03 -0.92 -5.74
C HIS A 37 -32.90 -0.70 -4.50
N VAL A 38 -34.11 -1.23 -4.51
CA VAL A 38 -35.02 -1.28 -3.38
C VAL A 38 -35.44 -2.71 -3.11
N ILE A 39 -35.82 -3.01 -1.88
CA ILE A 39 -36.33 -4.34 -1.50
C ILE A 39 -37.56 -4.67 -2.32
N SER A 40 -37.67 -5.92 -2.76
CA SER A 40 -38.79 -6.44 -3.56
C SER A 40 -39.42 -7.63 -2.86
N ASN A 41 -40.75 -7.63 -2.78
CA ASN A 41 -41.52 -8.77 -2.30
C ASN A 41 -41.69 -9.86 -3.37
N LYS A 42 -41.28 -9.57 -4.63
CA LYS A 42 -41.32 -10.54 -5.73
C LYS A 42 -39.91 -11.03 -6.04
N PRO A 43 -39.73 -12.29 -6.44
CA PRO A 43 -38.45 -12.80 -6.89
C PRO A 43 -37.85 -11.93 -8.02
N THR A 44 -36.56 -11.65 -7.91
CA THR A 44 -35.76 -10.95 -8.93
C THR A 44 -34.40 -11.65 -9.04
N ASN A 45 -33.60 -11.27 -10.04
CA ASN A 45 -32.22 -11.77 -10.19
C ASN A 45 -31.27 -11.18 -9.12
N TRP A 46 -31.64 -10.08 -8.46
CA TRP A 46 -30.80 -9.40 -7.48
C TRP A 46 -31.23 -9.73 -6.05
N LYS A 47 -30.24 -9.92 -5.20
CA LYS A 47 -30.43 -10.17 -3.76
C LYS A 47 -29.58 -9.22 -2.93
N THR A 48 -30.01 -8.95 -1.72
CA THR A 48 -29.20 -8.31 -0.69
C THR A 48 -28.26 -9.33 -0.03
N LEU A 49 -27.31 -8.86 0.79
CA LEU A 49 -26.42 -9.75 1.56
C LEU A 49 -27.15 -10.70 2.53
N ASP A 50 -28.31 -10.26 3.03
CA ASP A 50 -29.19 -11.07 3.90
C ASP A 50 -30.18 -11.94 3.12
N GLY A 51 -30.06 -12.00 1.79
CA GLY A 51 -30.82 -12.89 0.91
C GLY A 51 -32.20 -12.40 0.46
N ARG A 52 -32.64 -11.20 0.88
CA ARG A 52 -33.90 -10.59 0.39
C ARG A 52 -33.77 -10.22 -1.08
N TYR A 53 -34.89 -10.30 -1.83
CA TYR A 53 -34.90 -9.87 -3.21
C TYR A 53 -34.81 -8.34 -3.34
N ALA A 54 -34.09 -7.86 -4.35
CA ALA A 54 -33.93 -6.44 -4.63
C ALA A 54 -34.30 -6.13 -6.09
N LYS A 55 -34.98 -5.00 -6.31
CA LYS A 55 -35.41 -4.54 -7.64
C LYS A 55 -34.55 -3.34 -8.06
N PRO A 56 -33.91 -3.35 -9.27
CA PRO A 56 -33.19 -2.21 -9.77
C PRO A 56 -34.15 -1.07 -10.16
N ILE A 57 -33.70 0.15 -9.91
CA ILE A 57 -34.31 1.40 -10.35
C ILE A 57 -33.23 2.20 -11.07
N GLN A 58 -33.40 2.40 -12.36
CA GLN A 58 -32.52 3.23 -13.17
C GLN A 58 -33.03 4.68 -13.16
N PHE A 59 -32.12 5.63 -13.03
CA PHE A 59 -32.40 7.06 -13.01
C PHE A 59 -31.85 7.73 -14.25
N ASP A 60 -32.51 8.78 -14.73
CA ASP A 60 -32.05 9.52 -15.91
C ASP A 60 -30.77 10.30 -15.63
N THR A 61 -30.61 10.79 -14.41
CA THR A 61 -29.42 11.54 -13.99
C THR A 61 -28.92 11.14 -12.59
N VAL A 62 -27.69 11.51 -12.32
CA VAL A 62 -27.08 11.37 -10.98
C VAL A 62 -27.83 12.19 -9.93
N GLY A 63 -28.34 13.37 -10.32
CA GLY A 63 -29.16 14.22 -9.45
C GLY A 63 -30.41 13.49 -8.98
N ASP A 64 -31.18 12.91 -9.90
CA ASP A 64 -32.41 12.17 -9.60
C ASP A 64 -32.15 11.00 -8.63
N ALA A 65 -31.04 10.29 -8.83
CA ALA A 65 -30.66 9.20 -7.93
C ALA A 65 -30.28 9.69 -6.53
N ARG A 66 -29.60 10.84 -6.41
CA ARG A 66 -29.29 11.47 -5.11
C ARG A 66 -30.55 11.94 -4.42
N ASP A 67 -31.43 12.66 -5.13
CA ASP A 67 -32.69 13.16 -4.61
C ASP A 67 -33.57 12.00 -4.13
N PHE A 68 -33.65 10.91 -4.89
CA PHE A 68 -34.35 9.71 -4.47
C PHE A 68 -33.74 9.13 -3.19
N LYS A 69 -32.44 8.96 -3.12
CA LYS A 69 -31.78 8.45 -1.92
C LYS A 69 -32.03 9.36 -0.71
N ASP A 70 -31.92 10.70 -0.86
CA ASP A 70 -32.10 11.65 0.23
C ASP A 70 -33.56 11.72 0.69
N LYS A 71 -34.51 11.57 -0.23
CA LYS A 71 -35.96 11.52 0.10
C LYS A 71 -36.29 10.31 1.00
N TYR A 72 -35.64 9.19 0.79
CA TYR A 72 -36.01 7.94 1.48
C TYR A 72 -35.02 7.52 2.58
N LYS A 73 -33.94 8.29 2.84
CA LYS A 73 -32.90 7.93 3.81
C LYS A 73 -33.41 7.74 5.25
N ASP A 74 -34.43 8.48 5.65
CA ASP A 74 -34.98 8.48 7.00
C ASP A 74 -36.39 7.82 7.06
N VAL A 75 -36.81 7.16 5.98
CA VAL A 75 -38.09 6.44 5.93
C VAL A 75 -37.93 5.07 6.58
N GLU A 76 -38.66 4.85 7.67
CA GLU A 76 -38.61 3.60 8.41
C GLU A 76 -38.98 2.38 7.52
N ASN A 77 -38.23 1.32 7.62
CA ASN A 77 -38.40 0.07 6.84
C ASN A 77 -38.27 0.24 5.30
N PHE A 78 -37.68 1.35 4.83
CA PHE A 78 -37.39 1.55 3.42
C PHE A 78 -35.88 1.74 3.22
N GLU A 79 -35.21 0.74 2.64
CA GLU A 79 -33.79 0.77 2.40
C GLU A 79 -33.47 0.96 0.91
N VAL A 80 -32.63 1.95 0.61
CA VAL A 80 -32.09 2.17 -0.73
C VAL A 80 -30.70 1.55 -0.81
N HIS A 81 -30.59 0.47 -1.54
CA HIS A 81 -29.37 -0.31 -1.76
C HIS A 81 -28.66 0.15 -3.04
N GLY A 82 -27.41 -0.27 -3.20
CA GLY A 82 -26.59 -0.01 -4.38
C GLY A 82 -25.42 0.94 -4.10
N TYR A 83 -24.57 1.07 -5.09
CA TYR A 83 -23.33 1.84 -4.95
C TYR A 83 -23.56 3.32 -5.28
N ASP A 84 -23.63 4.13 -4.26
CA ASP A 84 -23.96 5.57 -4.34
C ASP A 84 -22.77 6.46 -4.77
N ARG A 85 -21.60 5.89 -4.95
CA ARG A 85 -20.46 6.56 -5.60
C ARG A 85 -20.56 6.33 -7.11
N PHE A 86 -21.43 7.07 -7.77
CA PHE A 86 -21.83 6.85 -9.16
C PHE A 86 -20.69 6.91 -10.17
N LEU A 87 -19.62 7.61 -9.89
CA LEU A 87 -18.39 7.60 -10.66
C LEU A 87 -17.84 6.16 -10.84
N TYR A 88 -17.71 5.43 -9.74
CA TYR A 88 -17.16 4.06 -9.77
C TYR A 88 -18.19 3.04 -10.24
N GLN A 89 -19.49 3.35 -10.06
CA GLN A 89 -20.55 2.56 -10.69
C GLN A 89 -20.39 2.57 -12.21
N TYR A 90 -20.15 3.75 -12.81
CA TYR A 90 -19.89 3.89 -14.25
C TYR A 90 -18.63 3.11 -14.66
N ILE A 91 -17.50 3.33 -13.98
CA ILE A 91 -16.25 2.64 -14.34
C ILE A 91 -16.44 1.11 -14.29
N SER A 92 -17.11 0.60 -13.27
CA SER A 92 -17.36 -0.84 -13.11
C SER A 92 -18.31 -1.42 -14.17
N GLN A 93 -19.28 -0.63 -14.62
CA GLN A 93 -20.22 -1.05 -15.66
C GLN A 93 -19.60 -1.02 -17.06
N GLU A 94 -18.78 -0.01 -17.36
CA GLU A 94 -18.13 0.16 -18.65
C GLU A 94 -16.95 -0.81 -18.83
N PHE A 95 -16.15 -1.00 -17.79
CA PHE A 95 -14.94 -1.82 -17.84
C PHE A 95 -15.14 -3.13 -17.06
N GLN A 96 -15.96 -4.03 -17.59
CA GLN A 96 -16.19 -5.35 -16.99
C GLN A 96 -14.98 -6.27 -17.19
N GLY A 97 -14.71 -7.14 -16.20
CA GLY A 97 -13.57 -8.05 -16.24
C GLY A 97 -12.22 -7.36 -16.03
N GLU A 98 -11.15 -7.91 -16.56
CA GLU A 98 -9.80 -7.33 -16.53
C GLU A 98 -9.71 -6.19 -17.55
N VAL A 99 -9.18 -5.03 -17.13
CA VAL A 99 -8.93 -3.90 -18.04
C VAL A 99 -7.66 -4.18 -18.82
N ASP A 100 -7.77 -4.28 -20.14
CA ASP A 100 -6.62 -4.47 -21.04
C ASP A 100 -6.00 -3.11 -21.38
N TYR A 101 -4.79 -2.85 -20.88
CA TYR A 101 -4.08 -1.59 -21.07
C TYR A 101 -2.61 -1.81 -21.41
N ASP A 102 -2.02 -0.86 -22.13
CA ASP A 102 -0.57 -0.78 -22.29
C ASP A 102 -0.03 0.46 -21.56
N ILE A 103 0.80 0.23 -20.54
CA ILE A 103 1.42 1.31 -19.76
C ILE A 103 2.23 2.28 -20.62
N LYS A 104 2.77 1.82 -21.76
CA LYS A 104 3.54 2.65 -22.70
C LYS A 104 2.69 3.65 -23.48
N THR A 105 1.38 3.42 -23.54
CA THR A 105 0.44 4.36 -24.16
C THR A 105 0.13 5.53 -23.24
N LEU A 106 0.27 5.32 -21.91
CA LEU A 106 0.06 6.39 -20.94
C LEU A 106 1.14 7.47 -21.05
N LYS A 107 0.72 8.71 -21.14
CA LYS A 107 1.63 9.84 -21.04
C LYS A 107 1.95 10.13 -19.58
N ILE A 108 3.14 9.74 -19.16
CA ILE A 108 3.65 9.98 -17.82
C ILE A 108 4.72 11.06 -17.88
N THR A 109 4.52 12.16 -17.17
CA THR A 109 5.45 13.29 -17.13
C THR A 109 6.00 13.47 -15.73
N SER A 110 7.32 13.45 -15.60
CA SER A 110 8.02 13.88 -14.38
C SER A 110 8.28 15.36 -14.43
N LEU A 111 8.16 16.05 -13.29
CA LEU A 111 8.33 17.49 -13.17
C LEU A 111 9.10 17.82 -11.91
N ASP A 112 9.97 18.85 -12.01
CA ASP A 112 10.65 19.48 -10.88
C ASP A 112 10.85 20.97 -11.18
N ILE A 113 10.85 21.82 -10.14
CA ILE A 113 11.02 23.26 -10.26
C ILE A 113 12.17 23.77 -9.42
N GLU A 114 12.77 24.88 -9.89
CA GLU A 114 13.73 25.63 -9.11
C GLU A 114 13.23 27.05 -8.85
N VAL A 115 13.31 27.46 -7.59
CA VAL A 115 12.75 28.71 -7.07
C VAL A 115 13.87 29.57 -6.48
N ALA A 116 13.80 30.88 -6.69
CA ALA A 116 14.69 31.81 -6.02
C ALA A 116 14.58 31.72 -4.49
N CYS A 117 15.69 31.90 -3.81
CA CYS A 117 15.77 31.84 -2.33
C CYS A 117 16.35 33.15 -1.80
N GLU A 118 15.65 34.29 -2.05
CA GLU A 118 16.12 35.60 -1.61
C GLU A 118 15.98 35.80 -0.09
N ASN A 119 14.88 35.28 0.49
CA ASN A 119 14.51 35.44 1.89
C ASN A 119 14.43 34.09 2.66
N GLY A 120 15.22 33.11 2.26
CA GLY A 120 15.22 31.76 2.84
C GLY A 120 14.44 30.75 2.00
N PHE A 121 14.04 29.62 2.58
CA PHE A 121 13.33 28.58 1.82
C PHE A 121 11.94 29.06 1.38
N PRO A 122 11.60 28.93 0.08
CA PRO A 122 10.36 29.46 -0.48
C PRO A 122 9.10 28.85 0.18
N ASN A 123 8.16 29.73 0.55
CA ASN A 123 6.90 29.33 1.16
C ASN A 123 5.84 29.07 0.06
N VAL A 124 5.30 27.84 0.03
CA VAL A 124 4.27 27.41 -0.92
C VAL A 124 2.94 28.14 -0.74
N GLN A 125 2.60 28.56 0.49
CA GLN A 125 1.36 29.31 0.74
C GLN A 125 1.44 30.76 0.23
N GLU A 126 2.61 31.35 0.30
CA GLU A 126 2.83 32.73 -0.12
C GLU A 126 3.23 32.83 -1.59
N CYS A 127 3.96 31.85 -2.12
CA CYS A 127 4.53 31.85 -3.46
C CYS A 127 5.18 33.21 -3.80
N ALA A 128 6.00 33.73 -2.85
CA ALA A 128 6.57 35.09 -2.99
C ALA A 128 7.74 35.14 -3.97
N GLU A 129 8.59 34.11 -3.92
CA GLU A 129 9.82 34.04 -4.69
C GLU A 129 9.57 33.58 -6.14
N SER A 130 10.41 34.02 -7.06
CA SER A 130 10.24 33.77 -8.49
C SER A 130 10.69 32.38 -8.89
N LEU A 131 9.98 31.75 -9.82
CA LEU A 131 10.43 30.55 -10.52
C LEU A 131 11.61 30.85 -11.41
N LEU A 132 12.69 30.10 -11.27
CA LEU A 132 13.92 30.22 -12.05
C LEU A 132 13.97 29.23 -13.20
N ALA A 133 13.49 28.01 -12.96
CA ALA A 133 13.42 26.94 -13.95
C ALA A 133 12.24 26.00 -13.69
N ILE A 134 11.73 25.40 -14.76
CA ILE A 134 10.81 24.26 -14.77
C ILE A 134 11.40 23.20 -15.69
N THR A 135 11.67 22.02 -15.18
CA THR A 135 12.09 20.88 -15.97
C THR A 135 10.99 19.85 -16.00
N VAL A 136 10.60 19.43 -17.20
CA VAL A 136 9.68 18.31 -17.42
C VAL A 136 10.36 17.21 -18.24
N GLN A 137 10.00 15.96 -17.98
CA GLN A 137 10.51 14.81 -18.70
C GLN A 137 9.37 13.87 -19.05
N ASP A 138 9.24 13.54 -20.32
CA ASP A 138 8.33 12.53 -20.80
C ASP A 138 8.95 11.13 -20.64
N GLN A 139 8.31 10.27 -19.87
CA GLN A 139 8.87 8.94 -19.56
C GLN A 139 8.92 8.00 -20.76
N THR A 140 8.06 8.19 -21.76
CA THR A 140 8.04 7.35 -22.97
C THR A 140 9.16 7.70 -23.92
N THR A 141 9.31 8.99 -24.23
CA THR A 141 10.33 9.48 -25.17
C THR A 141 11.69 9.67 -24.51
N ARG A 142 11.75 9.72 -23.20
CA ARG A 142 12.95 10.00 -22.38
C ARG A 142 13.55 11.39 -22.63
N LYS A 143 12.80 12.31 -23.24
CA LYS A 143 13.26 13.67 -23.54
C LYS A 143 12.93 14.62 -22.40
N PHE A 144 13.88 15.50 -22.11
CA PHE A 144 13.73 16.58 -21.15
C PHE A 144 13.40 17.88 -21.89
N LYS A 145 12.55 18.69 -21.30
CA LYS A 145 12.27 20.04 -21.73
C LYS A 145 12.47 20.98 -20.55
N VAL A 146 13.39 21.92 -20.69
CA VAL A 146 13.82 22.82 -19.63
C VAL A 146 13.45 24.25 -20.01
N PHE A 147 12.60 24.87 -19.19
CA PHE A 147 12.26 26.29 -19.27
C PHE A 147 13.05 27.03 -18.20
N ALA A 148 13.89 28.01 -18.56
CA ALA A 148 14.68 28.73 -17.59
C ALA A 148 14.90 30.20 -17.96
N THR A 149 15.16 31.04 -16.94
CA THR A 149 15.19 32.49 -17.07
C THR A 149 16.57 33.05 -17.46
N ARG A 150 17.57 32.21 -17.64
CA ARG A 150 18.91 32.61 -18.14
C ARG A 150 19.40 31.54 -19.12
N ASP A 151 20.41 31.89 -19.92
CA ASP A 151 20.99 30.98 -20.90
C ASP A 151 21.59 29.73 -20.26
N TYR A 152 21.36 28.60 -20.92
CA TYR A 152 21.90 27.30 -20.58
C TYR A 152 22.28 26.57 -21.87
N THR A 153 23.43 25.94 -21.88
CA THR A 153 23.89 25.12 -23.00
C THR A 153 23.74 23.65 -22.65
N PRO A 154 22.78 22.91 -23.24
CA PRO A 154 22.61 21.48 -22.97
C PRO A 154 23.89 20.69 -23.30
N SER A 155 24.39 19.94 -22.32
CA SER A 155 25.48 18.98 -22.50
C SER A 155 25.01 17.65 -23.11
N ARG A 156 23.69 17.46 -23.18
CA ARG A 156 23.00 16.21 -23.57
C ARG A 156 22.09 16.46 -24.77
N ARG A 157 21.97 15.45 -25.67
CA ARG A 157 21.11 15.53 -26.87
C ARG A 157 19.63 15.30 -26.57
N ASP A 158 19.29 14.74 -25.44
CA ASP A 158 17.92 14.47 -24.98
C ASP A 158 17.28 15.64 -24.23
N VAL A 159 18.01 16.76 -24.07
CA VAL A 159 17.55 17.98 -23.42
C VAL A 159 17.23 19.05 -24.46
N GLU A 160 15.98 19.49 -24.49
CA GLU A 160 15.49 20.64 -25.22
C GLU A 160 15.43 21.84 -24.26
N PHE A 161 16.23 22.86 -24.51
CA PHE A 161 16.25 24.06 -23.70
C PHE A 161 15.40 25.17 -24.32
N ILE A 162 14.60 25.84 -23.50
CA ILE A 162 13.71 26.95 -23.87
C ILE A 162 14.07 28.16 -23.01
N TYR A 163 14.81 29.07 -23.59
CA TYR A 163 15.16 30.35 -22.96
C TYR A 163 13.91 31.21 -22.71
N CYS A 164 13.84 31.85 -21.57
CA CYS A 164 12.75 32.74 -21.15
C CYS A 164 13.32 34.03 -20.60
N ASP A 165 12.85 35.19 -21.09
CA ASP A 165 13.40 36.51 -20.73
C ASP A 165 13.19 36.86 -19.25
N ASP A 166 12.09 36.35 -18.68
CA ASP A 166 11.69 36.52 -17.28
C ASP A 166 10.75 35.39 -16.85
N GLU A 167 10.34 35.38 -15.58
CA GLU A 167 9.40 34.43 -15.04
C GLU A 167 8.03 34.43 -15.75
N LYS A 168 7.54 35.59 -16.18
CA LYS A 168 6.28 35.67 -16.93
C LYS A 168 6.38 34.99 -18.28
N SER A 169 7.51 35.18 -18.98
CA SER A 169 7.82 34.49 -20.22
C SER A 169 7.94 32.97 -19.99
N LEU A 170 8.61 32.55 -18.89
CA LEU A 170 8.76 31.15 -18.50
C LEU A 170 7.40 30.49 -18.30
N LEU A 171 6.54 31.07 -17.48
CA LEU A 171 5.21 30.50 -17.20
C LEU A 171 4.29 30.47 -18.43
N ARG A 172 4.36 31.51 -19.31
CA ARG A 172 3.58 31.52 -20.56
C ARG A 172 4.04 30.44 -21.53
N LYS A 173 5.35 30.25 -21.71
CA LYS A 173 5.92 29.21 -22.58
C LYS A 173 5.63 27.84 -22.02
N PHE A 174 5.73 27.65 -20.70
CA PHE A 174 5.36 26.42 -20.01
C PHE A 174 3.88 26.10 -20.21
N LEU A 175 2.96 27.03 -19.94
CA LEU A 175 1.52 26.82 -20.15
C LEU A 175 1.19 26.52 -21.62
N ALA A 176 1.80 27.22 -22.57
CA ALA A 176 1.59 26.94 -23.99
C ALA A 176 2.02 25.51 -24.37
N TYR A 177 3.15 25.04 -23.84
CA TYR A 177 3.56 23.65 -23.99
C TYR A 177 2.57 22.68 -23.30
N TRP A 178 2.18 22.98 -22.06
CA TRP A 178 1.33 22.14 -21.24
C TRP A 178 -0.06 21.91 -21.86
N GLU A 179 -0.66 22.98 -22.41
CA GLU A 179 -1.98 22.92 -23.07
C GLU A 179 -1.95 22.12 -24.39
N THR A 180 -0.80 21.92 -25.04
CA THR A 180 -0.72 21.16 -26.29
C THR A 180 -0.84 19.66 -26.08
N ASP A 181 -0.40 19.17 -24.91
CA ASP A 181 -0.33 17.72 -24.67
C ASP A 181 -0.27 17.40 -23.17
N PHE A 182 -1.41 17.44 -22.50
CA PHE A 182 -1.52 17.16 -21.08
C PHE A 182 -1.10 15.72 -20.72
N PRO A 183 -0.40 15.50 -19.61
CA PRO A 183 -0.10 14.15 -19.13
C PRO A 183 -1.34 13.45 -18.58
N ASP A 184 -1.35 12.12 -18.65
CA ASP A 184 -2.31 11.28 -17.92
C ASP A 184 -1.91 11.14 -16.46
N VAL A 185 -0.59 11.05 -16.23
CA VAL A 185 0.04 10.99 -14.92
C VAL A 185 1.12 12.06 -14.83
N LEU A 186 1.01 12.91 -13.82
CA LEU A 186 2.06 13.84 -13.41
C LEU A 186 2.74 13.26 -12.16
N THR A 187 4.06 13.18 -12.18
CA THR A 187 4.87 12.71 -11.07
C THR A 187 6.07 13.63 -10.81
N GLY A 188 6.74 13.42 -9.71
CA GLY A 188 7.91 14.14 -9.25
C GLY A 188 8.20 13.75 -7.80
N TRP A 189 9.21 14.31 -7.19
CA TRP A 189 9.55 14.04 -5.80
C TRP A 189 8.99 15.11 -4.87
N ASN A 190 7.94 14.82 -4.13
CA ASN A 190 7.17 15.76 -3.30
C ASN A 190 6.40 16.82 -4.13
N CYS A 191 6.12 16.51 -5.39
CA CYS A 191 5.53 17.45 -6.34
C CYS A 191 4.08 17.83 -5.99
N GLU A 192 3.32 16.98 -5.30
CA GLU A 192 1.95 17.29 -4.90
C GLU A 192 1.90 18.38 -3.81
N LEU A 193 2.92 18.45 -2.93
CA LEU A 193 2.97 19.41 -1.83
C LEU A 193 3.87 20.62 -2.09
N TYR A 194 4.68 20.59 -3.15
CA TYR A 194 5.60 21.68 -3.45
C TYR A 194 5.48 22.19 -4.89
N ASP A 195 5.88 21.43 -5.89
CA ASP A 195 6.03 21.93 -7.27
C ASP A 195 4.70 22.36 -7.89
N VAL A 196 3.69 21.51 -7.85
CA VAL A 196 2.37 21.81 -8.41
C VAL A 196 1.71 22.99 -7.71
N PRO A 197 1.64 23.05 -6.37
CA PRO A 197 1.10 24.21 -5.67
C PRO A 197 1.90 25.49 -5.96
N TYR A 198 3.23 25.41 -6.04
CA TYR A 198 4.06 26.58 -6.31
C TYR A 198 3.83 27.13 -7.72
N ILE A 199 3.80 26.28 -8.74
CA ILE A 199 3.48 26.70 -10.12
C ILE A 199 2.10 27.36 -10.16
N CYS A 200 1.06 26.69 -9.60
CA CYS A 200 -0.31 27.22 -9.58
C CYS A 200 -0.38 28.57 -8.85
N GLY A 201 0.25 28.68 -7.68
CA GLY A 201 0.30 29.94 -6.91
C GLY A 201 1.03 31.07 -7.64
N ARG A 202 2.13 30.78 -8.35
CA ARG A 202 2.82 31.79 -9.17
C ARG A 202 2.00 32.22 -10.39
N ILE A 203 1.33 31.28 -11.06
CA ILE A 203 0.41 31.61 -12.17
C ILE A 203 -0.72 32.50 -11.65
N GLU A 204 -1.34 32.15 -10.53
CA GLU A 204 -2.40 32.96 -9.93
C GLU A 204 -1.95 34.36 -9.57
N ARG A 205 -0.79 34.47 -8.93
CA ARG A 205 -0.21 35.76 -8.50
C ARG A 205 0.15 36.68 -9.66
N LEU A 206 0.65 36.12 -10.77
CA LEU A 206 1.16 36.93 -11.91
C LEU A 206 0.11 37.16 -13.00
N PHE A 207 -0.85 36.26 -13.16
CA PHE A 207 -1.83 36.28 -14.26
C PHE A 207 -3.29 36.18 -13.83
N GLY A 208 -3.53 35.83 -12.55
CA GLY A 208 -4.87 35.64 -11.99
C GLY A 208 -5.37 34.20 -12.09
N GLU A 209 -6.41 33.91 -11.29
CA GLU A 209 -7.02 32.59 -11.12
C GLU A 209 -7.46 31.91 -12.44
N ARG A 210 -7.89 32.73 -13.42
CA ARG A 210 -8.33 32.19 -14.72
C ARG A 210 -7.23 31.42 -15.46
N GLU A 211 -5.99 31.88 -15.35
CA GLU A 211 -4.86 31.24 -16.04
C GLU A 211 -4.43 29.93 -15.38
N VAL A 212 -4.68 29.79 -14.07
CA VAL A 212 -4.44 28.51 -13.34
C VAL A 212 -5.26 27.36 -13.94
N LYS A 213 -6.45 27.65 -14.47
CA LYS A 213 -7.34 26.66 -15.10
C LYS A 213 -6.72 25.99 -16.32
N LYS A 214 -5.73 26.61 -16.96
CA LYS A 214 -4.96 26.01 -18.06
C LYS A 214 -4.09 24.84 -17.66
N MET A 215 -3.87 24.62 -16.34
CA MET A 215 -3.19 23.44 -15.84
C MET A 215 -4.03 22.16 -15.97
N SER A 216 -5.32 22.25 -16.33
CA SER A 216 -6.24 21.12 -16.45
C SER A 216 -6.80 20.99 -17.88
N PRO A 217 -6.86 19.78 -18.48
CA PRO A 217 -7.50 19.55 -19.79
C PRO A 217 -8.99 19.87 -19.81
N TRP A 218 -9.62 20.00 -18.66
CA TRP A 218 -11.02 20.40 -18.52
C TRP A 218 -11.19 21.88 -18.15
N GLY A 219 -10.09 22.64 -18.00
CA GLY A 219 -10.15 24.00 -17.49
C GLY A 219 -10.70 24.10 -16.07
N MET A 220 -10.50 23.04 -15.27
CA MET A 220 -11.00 22.91 -13.90
C MET A 220 -9.86 22.56 -12.95
N VAL A 221 -9.49 23.51 -12.12
CA VAL A 221 -8.48 23.35 -11.07
C VAL A 221 -9.11 23.75 -9.75
N ARG A 222 -8.95 22.93 -8.72
CA ARG A 222 -9.43 23.20 -7.37
C ARG A 222 -8.31 23.11 -6.38
N ALA A 223 -8.12 24.13 -5.56
CA ALA A 223 -7.26 24.10 -4.40
C ALA A 223 -8.01 23.49 -3.20
N ASP A 224 -7.41 22.53 -2.54
CA ASP A 224 -7.95 21.90 -1.33
C ASP A 224 -6.91 22.06 -0.20
N GLU A 225 -7.37 22.46 0.99
CA GLU A 225 -6.55 22.47 2.19
C GLU A 225 -6.55 21.09 2.84
N ILE A 226 -5.37 20.60 3.17
CA ILE A 226 -5.19 19.34 3.90
C ILE A 226 -4.29 19.56 5.12
N GLU A 227 -4.58 18.87 6.20
CA GLU A 227 -3.76 18.90 7.40
C GLU A 227 -2.82 17.68 7.45
N ILE A 228 -1.51 17.93 7.49
CA ILE A 228 -0.49 16.89 7.62
C ILE A 228 0.35 17.20 8.87
N LYS A 229 0.30 16.32 9.86
CA LYS A 229 1.05 16.46 11.13
C LYS A 229 0.87 17.82 11.81
N GLY A 230 -0.37 18.34 11.82
CA GLY A 230 -0.70 19.64 12.42
C GLY A 230 -0.28 20.86 11.61
N ARG A 231 0.07 20.69 10.34
CA ARG A 231 0.37 21.78 9.40
C ARG A 231 -0.64 21.77 8.26
N THR A 232 -1.21 22.92 7.97
CA THR A 232 -2.07 23.11 6.79
C THR A 232 -1.20 23.19 5.53
N ASN A 233 -1.55 22.37 4.53
CA ASN A 233 -0.92 22.38 3.21
C ASN A 233 -2.01 22.60 2.16
N ILE A 234 -1.64 23.18 1.03
CA ILE A 234 -2.52 23.36 -0.12
C ILE A 234 -2.12 22.35 -1.19
N ILE A 235 -3.09 21.60 -1.69
CA ILE A 235 -2.94 20.73 -2.85
C ILE A 235 -3.85 21.21 -3.98
N TYR A 236 -3.41 21.02 -5.21
CA TYR A 236 -4.21 21.37 -6.39
C TYR A 236 -4.71 20.12 -7.10
N ASN A 237 -6.02 20.01 -7.24
CA ASN A 237 -6.65 18.97 -8.03
C ASN A 237 -6.78 19.46 -9.49
N LEU A 238 -5.91 18.95 -10.34
CA LEU A 238 -5.88 19.23 -11.77
C LEU A 238 -6.84 18.26 -12.47
N MET A 239 -8.10 18.66 -12.66
CA MET A 239 -9.12 17.77 -13.21
C MET A 239 -8.69 17.16 -14.55
N GLY A 240 -8.66 15.83 -14.62
CA GLY A 240 -8.23 15.08 -15.79
C GLY A 240 -6.77 14.61 -15.78
N ILE A 241 -5.97 15.04 -14.81
CA ILE A 241 -4.58 14.62 -14.61
C ILE A 241 -4.46 13.90 -13.26
N ASN A 242 -3.82 12.74 -13.24
CA ASN A 242 -3.53 12.04 -11.97
C ASN A 242 -2.16 12.48 -11.46
N VAL A 243 -2.13 13.25 -10.38
CA VAL A 243 -0.87 13.55 -9.68
C VAL A 243 -0.51 12.36 -8.81
N LEU A 244 0.50 11.61 -9.19
CA LEU A 244 1.07 10.48 -8.46
C LEU A 244 2.46 10.86 -7.97
N ASP A 245 2.52 11.48 -6.81
CA ASP A 245 3.79 11.87 -6.18
C ASP A 245 4.65 10.64 -5.89
N TYR A 246 5.86 10.63 -6.44
CA TYR A 246 6.73 9.44 -6.35
C TYR A 246 7.22 9.16 -4.93
N MET A 247 7.44 10.20 -4.13
CA MET A 247 7.78 10.04 -2.71
C MET A 247 6.65 9.37 -1.94
N ASP A 248 5.39 9.70 -2.23
CA ASP A 248 4.24 9.09 -1.57
C ASP A 248 3.98 7.67 -2.07
N LEU A 249 4.19 7.38 -3.36
CA LEU A 249 4.21 6.01 -3.88
C LEU A 249 5.28 5.18 -3.16
N TYR A 250 6.49 5.72 -3.04
CA TYR A 250 7.59 5.07 -2.34
C TYR A 250 7.23 4.75 -0.89
N LYS A 251 6.74 5.73 -0.11
CA LYS A 251 6.32 5.53 1.28
C LYS A 251 5.21 4.49 1.42
N LYS A 252 4.27 4.47 0.47
CA LYS A 252 3.11 3.59 0.54
C LYS A 252 3.41 2.15 0.17
N PHE A 253 4.24 1.94 -0.83
CA PHE A 253 4.44 0.63 -1.45
C PHE A 253 5.78 -0.03 -1.10
N THR A 254 6.64 0.66 -0.34
CA THR A 254 7.83 0.04 0.26
C THR A 254 7.59 -0.24 1.74
N TYR A 255 8.00 -1.43 2.19
CA TYR A 255 7.76 -1.86 3.57
C TYR A 255 8.89 -1.49 4.53
N THR A 256 10.01 -0.98 4.01
CA THR A 256 11.17 -0.61 4.79
C THR A 256 11.13 0.88 5.11
N ASN A 257 11.09 1.21 6.39
CA ASN A 257 11.23 2.60 6.81
C ASN A 257 12.63 3.12 6.51
N GLN A 258 12.71 4.29 5.91
CA GLN A 258 13.97 4.94 5.57
C GLN A 258 14.39 5.97 6.63
N GLU A 259 15.69 6.16 6.77
CA GLU A 259 16.28 7.17 7.66
C GLU A 259 15.94 8.60 7.21
N SER A 260 15.73 8.79 5.92
CA SER A 260 15.30 10.03 5.28
C SER A 260 14.51 9.72 4.01
N TYR A 261 13.51 10.56 3.72
CA TYR A 261 12.76 10.49 2.47
C TYR A 261 13.14 11.63 1.50
N ARG A 262 14.31 12.23 1.68
CA ARG A 262 14.87 13.15 0.67
C ARG A 262 15.29 12.36 -0.56
N LEU A 263 15.12 12.94 -1.74
CA LEU A 263 15.47 12.29 -3.01
C LEU A 263 16.92 11.79 -3.04
N ASP A 264 17.86 12.60 -2.56
CA ASP A 264 19.29 12.22 -2.48
C ASP A 264 19.50 10.91 -1.69
N HIS A 265 18.83 10.79 -0.54
CA HIS A 265 18.96 9.60 0.30
C HIS A 265 18.34 8.37 -0.37
N ILE A 266 17.13 8.50 -0.90
CA ILE A 266 16.42 7.38 -1.53
C ILE A 266 17.12 6.94 -2.82
N ALA A 267 17.59 7.88 -3.63
CA ALA A 267 18.38 7.58 -4.82
C ALA A 267 19.68 6.84 -4.47
N ASN A 268 20.35 7.23 -3.38
CA ASN A 268 21.52 6.51 -2.89
C ASN A 268 21.18 5.09 -2.41
N VAL A 269 20.11 4.92 -1.64
CA VAL A 269 19.69 3.60 -1.14
C VAL A 269 19.27 2.67 -2.27
N GLU A 270 18.48 3.19 -3.21
CA GLU A 270 17.88 2.36 -4.26
C GLU A 270 18.79 2.23 -5.50
N LEU A 271 19.46 3.30 -5.90
CA LEU A 271 20.22 3.34 -7.15
C LEU A 271 21.73 3.35 -6.95
N GLY A 272 22.21 3.60 -5.73
CA GLY A 272 23.63 3.89 -5.46
C GLY A 272 24.09 5.25 -6.04
N LYS A 273 23.14 6.13 -6.39
CA LYS A 273 23.38 7.45 -6.98
C LYS A 273 22.96 8.56 -6.03
N ARG A 274 23.50 9.74 -6.22
CA ARG A 274 23.18 10.94 -5.44
C ARG A 274 22.82 12.08 -6.37
N LYS A 275 22.19 13.10 -5.80
CA LYS A 275 22.04 14.41 -6.44
C LYS A 275 23.41 15.02 -6.78
N LEU A 276 23.41 15.98 -7.68
CA LEU A 276 24.62 16.74 -7.99
C LEU A 276 25.07 17.50 -6.73
N ASP A 277 26.35 17.36 -6.37
CA ASP A 277 26.90 18.04 -5.20
C ASP A 277 27.07 19.54 -5.49
N HIS A 278 26.61 20.35 -4.57
CA HIS A 278 26.72 21.81 -4.58
C HIS A 278 27.26 22.38 -3.24
N SER A 279 27.93 21.54 -2.46
CA SER A 279 28.45 21.89 -1.13
C SER A 279 29.57 22.93 -1.16
N GLU A 280 30.13 23.22 -2.30
CA GLU A 280 31.13 24.28 -2.53
C GLU A 280 30.54 25.72 -2.46
N TYR A 281 29.20 25.87 -2.50
CA TYR A 281 28.53 27.15 -2.36
C TYR A 281 28.04 27.38 -0.93
N GLU A 282 28.10 28.62 -0.45
CA GLU A 282 27.71 28.97 0.94
C GLU A 282 26.21 28.73 1.18
N ASN A 283 25.39 28.98 0.17
CA ASN A 283 23.94 28.81 0.22
C ASN A 283 23.37 28.58 -1.19
N PHE A 284 22.08 28.28 -1.27
CA PHE A 284 21.42 27.98 -2.53
C PHE A 284 21.32 29.19 -3.47
N LYS A 285 21.24 30.41 -2.92
CA LYS A 285 21.30 31.67 -3.70
C LYS A 285 22.64 31.83 -4.39
N ASP A 286 23.73 31.58 -3.69
CA ASP A 286 25.07 31.59 -4.26
C ASP A 286 25.21 30.57 -5.39
N PHE A 287 24.65 29.39 -5.24
CA PHE A 287 24.70 28.36 -6.25
C PHE A 287 24.09 28.83 -7.57
N TYR A 288 22.80 29.24 -7.61
CA TYR A 288 22.20 29.70 -8.87
C TYR A 288 22.71 31.02 -9.39
N THR A 289 23.36 31.85 -8.56
CA THR A 289 23.94 33.12 -8.97
C THR A 289 25.30 32.93 -9.60
N LYS A 290 26.15 32.07 -9.03
CA LYS A 290 27.56 31.91 -9.43
C LYS A 290 27.75 30.83 -10.50
N ASP A 291 26.93 29.76 -10.49
CA ASP A 291 27.03 28.63 -11.42
C ASP A 291 25.67 28.18 -11.95
N TRP A 292 25.10 29.00 -12.81
CA TRP A 292 23.81 28.75 -13.43
C TRP A 292 23.78 27.46 -14.27
N GLN A 293 24.86 27.15 -14.98
CA GLN A 293 24.96 25.97 -15.81
C GLN A 293 24.78 24.70 -14.94
N LYS A 294 25.56 24.59 -13.89
CA LYS A 294 25.47 23.45 -12.92
C LYS A 294 24.13 23.44 -12.20
N PHE A 295 23.52 24.57 -11.93
CA PHE A 295 22.23 24.72 -11.31
C PHE A 295 21.09 24.11 -12.16
N ILE A 296 21.12 24.32 -13.48
CA ILE A 296 20.16 23.68 -14.38
C ILE A 296 20.44 22.19 -14.53
N ASP A 297 21.71 21.78 -14.60
CA ASP A 297 22.09 20.36 -14.59
C ASP A 297 21.59 19.66 -13.31
N TYR A 298 21.63 20.34 -12.16
CA TYR A 298 21.08 19.83 -10.88
C TYR A 298 19.57 19.57 -11.00
N ASN A 299 18.78 20.51 -11.52
CA ASN A 299 17.34 20.34 -11.74
C ASN A 299 17.01 19.18 -12.70
N ILE A 300 17.79 19.05 -13.80
CA ILE A 300 17.64 17.92 -14.74
C ILE A 300 17.91 16.57 -14.05
N ILE A 301 18.95 16.51 -13.22
CA ILE A 301 19.31 15.29 -12.50
C ILE A 301 18.23 14.90 -11.48
N ASP A 302 17.58 15.85 -10.82
CA ASP A 302 16.50 15.58 -9.89
C ASP A 302 15.32 14.90 -10.60
N VAL A 303 14.92 15.36 -11.77
CA VAL A 303 13.91 14.73 -12.61
C VAL A 303 14.37 13.34 -13.10
N GLU A 304 15.65 13.20 -13.50
CA GLU A 304 16.22 11.95 -13.98
C GLU A 304 16.28 10.88 -12.90
N LEU A 305 16.57 11.24 -11.65
CA LEU A 305 16.58 10.30 -10.52
C LEU A 305 15.21 9.69 -10.28
N VAL A 306 14.13 10.46 -10.38
CA VAL A 306 12.75 9.95 -10.28
C VAL A 306 12.46 8.94 -11.39
N LEU A 307 12.87 9.23 -12.62
CA LEU A 307 12.73 8.31 -13.74
C LEU A 307 13.50 6.99 -13.50
N GLN A 308 14.74 7.07 -13.02
CA GLN A 308 15.56 5.89 -12.73
C GLN A 308 14.99 5.07 -11.56
N LEU A 309 14.38 5.73 -10.57
CA LEU A 309 13.65 5.04 -9.51
C LEU A 309 12.45 4.28 -10.08
N GLU A 310 11.66 4.88 -10.98
CA GLU A 310 10.55 4.19 -11.64
C GLU A 310 11.04 3.04 -12.52
N ASP A 311 12.14 3.20 -13.25
CA ASP A 311 12.73 2.13 -14.05
C ASP A 311 13.05 0.88 -13.21
N LYS A 312 13.54 1.09 -11.98
CA LYS A 312 13.88 0.01 -11.06
C LYS A 312 12.68 -0.54 -10.30
N MET A 313 11.85 0.34 -9.76
CA MET A 313 10.85 -0.01 -8.74
C MET A 313 9.44 -0.25 -9.30
N LYS A 314 9.13 0.36 -10.44
CA LYS A 314 7.83 0.21 -11.13
C LYS A 314 6.61 0.58 -10.26
N LEU A 315 6.73 1.64 -9.45
CA LEU A 315 5.67 2.02 -8.51
C LEU A 315 4.47 2.68 -9.19
N ILE A 316 4.68 3.41 -10.28
CA ILE A 316 3.58 3.97 -11.09
C ILE A 316 2.86 2.83 -11.80
N GLU A 317 3.60 1.88 -12.41
CA GLU A 317 2.99 0.69 -13.03
C GLU A 317 2.15 -0.09 -12.01
N LEU A 318 2.66 -0.26 -10.78
CA LEU A 318 1.94 -0.91 -9.69
C LEU A 318 0.68 -0.15 -9.29
N ALA A 319 0.74 1.18 -9.17
CA ALA A 319 -0.41 2.01 -8.84
C ALA A 319 -1.51 1.91 -9.93
N VAL A 320 -1.12 1.94 -11.20
CA VAL A 320 -2.04 1.77 -12.34
C VAL A 320 -2.69 0.37 -12.32
N ALA A 321 -1.90 -0.68 -12.09
CA ALA A 321 -2.42 -2.05 -11.99
C ALA A 321 -3.44 -2.20 -10.84
N LEU A 322 -3.14 -1.63 -9.66
CA LEU A 322 -4.05 -1.60 -8.51
C LEU A 322 -5.35 -0.84 -8.82
N ALA A 323 -5.26 0.29 -9.51
CA ALA A 323 -6.41 1.11 -9.86
C ALA A 323 -7.35 0.40 -10.83
N TYR A 324 -6.82 -0.24 -11.87
CA TYR A 324 -7.62 -1.01 -12.83
C TYR A 324 -8.24 -2.26 -12.20
N ASP A 325 -7.52 -2.94 -11.34
CA ASP A 325 -8.08 -4.08 -10.61
C ASP A 325 -9.28 -3.67 -9.72
N ALA A 326 -9.13 -2.57 -9.00
CA ALA A 326 -10.22 -2.02 -8.17
C ALA A 326 -11.26 -1.22 -8.96
N LYS A 327 -11.01 -0.88 -10.23
CA LYS A 327 -11.84 0.00 -11.08
C LYS A 327 -12.06 1.38 -10.47
N VAL A 328 -10.95 2.01 -10.10
CA VAL A 328 -10.89 3.37 -9.53
C VAL A 328 -9.91 4.23 -10.33
N ASN A 329 -9.90 5.55 -10.11
CA ASN A 329 -8.87 6.41 -10.69
C ASN A 329 -7.49 6.11 -10.07
N PHE A 330 -6.40 6.39 -10.77
CA PHE A 330 -5.04 6.06 -10.33
C PHE A 330 -4.71 6.68 -8.96
N LYS A 331 -5.14 7.90 -8.68
CA LYS A 331 -4.94 8.56 -7.39
C LYS A 331 -5.71 7.89 -6.24
N ASP A 332 -6.77 7.15 -6.53
CA ASP A 332 -7.59 6.50 -5.51
C ASP A 332 -6.87 5.36 -4.79
N VAL A 333 -5.77 4.86 -5.35
CA VAL A 333 -4.94 3.82 -4.70
C VAL A 333 -4.38 4.25 -3.35
N TYR A 334 -4.30 5.56 -3.09
CA TYR A 334 -3.92 6.08 -1.78
C TYR A 334 -5.01 5.89 -0.71
N TYR A 335 -6.28 5.65 -1.09
CA TYR A 335 -7.43 5.61 -0.19
C TYR A 335 -7.95 4.18 -0.02
N GLN A 336 -7.47 3.47 1.00
CA GLN A 336 -7.78 2.05 1.26
C GLN A 336 -9.28 1.75 1.33
N VAL A 337 -10.04 2.58 2.05
CA VAL A 337 -11.50 2.40 2.18
C VAL A 337 -12.21 2.47 0.83
N ARG A 338 -11.80 3.42 -0.02
CA ARG A 338 -12.36 3.57 -1.36
C ARG A 338 -12.06 2.37 -2.25
N MET A 339 -10.81 1.93 -2.25
CA MET A 339 -10.40 0.76 -3.01
C MET A 339 -11.17 -0.50 -2.61
N TRP A 340 -11.25 -0.79 -1.31
CA TRP A 340 -11.96 -1.96 -0.81
C TRP A 340 -13.47 -1.87 -1.03
N ASP A 341 -14.08 -0.69 -0.85
CA ASP A 341 -15.52 -0.49 -1.11
C ASP A 341 -15.85 -0.79 -2.59
N THR A 342 -14.98 -0.36 -3.52
CA THR A 342 -15.18 -0.61 -4.96
C THR A 342 -14.85 -2.06 -5.35
N LEU A 343 -13.79 -2.66 -4.80
CA LEU A 343 -13.49 -4.08 -5.00
C LEU A 343 -14.65 -4.97 -4.57
N ILE A 344 -15.23 -4.70 -3.39
CA ILE A 344 -16.38 -5.45 -2.90
C ILE A 344 -17.62 -5.19 -3.76
N TYR A 345 -17.83 -3.94 -4.19
CA TYR A 345 -18.91 -3.62 -5.12
C TYR A 345 -18.82 -4.46 -6.40
N ASN A 346 -17.65 -4.52 -7.03
CA ASN A 346 -17.43 -5.33 -8.23
C ASN A 346 -17.69 -6.82 -7.96
N PHE A 347 -17.12 -7.34 -6.88
CA PHE A 347 -17.24 -8.74 -6.48
C PHE A 347 -18.70 -9.18 -6.22
N LEU A 348 -19.48 -8.35 -5.53
CA LEU A 348 -20.88 -8.63 -5.24
C LEU A 348 -21.77 -8.47 -6.47
N THR A 349 -21.51 -7.46 -7.29
CA THR A 349 -22.28 -7.19 -8.51
C THR A 349 -22.16 -8.33 -9.51
N GLU A 350 -20.98 -8.94 -9.68
CA GLU A 350 -20.78 -10.13 -10.50
C GLU A 350 -21.64 -11.33 -10.05
N ARG A 351 -22.09 -11.34 -8.80
CA ARG A 351 -22.94 -12.37 -8.18
C ARG A 351 -24.41 -11.95 -8.06
N ASN A 352 -24.77 -10.83 -8.67
CA ASN A 352 -26.10 -10.23 -8.53
C ASN A 352 -26.50 -9.93 -7.05
N ILE A 353 -25.51 -9.58 -6.25
CA ILE A 353 -25.70 -9.14 -4.87
C ILE A 353 -25.56 -7.63 -4.80
N VAL A 354 -26.58 -6.96 -4.29
CA VAL A 354 -26.57 -5.49 -4.13
C VAL A 354 -25.83 -5.11 -2.86
N VAL A 355 -24.99 -4.07 -2.96
CA VAL A 355 -24.31 -3.55 -1.77
C VAL A 355 -25.29 -2.83 -0.83
N PRO A 356 -25.10 -2.95 0.50
CA PRO A 356 -25.97 -2.29 1.47
C PRO A 356 -25.77 -0.76 1.42
N PRO A 357 -26.74 0.02 1.93
CA PRO A 357 -26.57 1.46 2.08
C PRO A 357 -25.36 1.79 2.96
N ALA A 358 -24.63 2.85 2.60
CA ALA A 358 -23.53 3.34 3.43
C ALA A 358 -24.11 3.92 4.73
N ARG A 359 -23.70 3.36 5.87
CA ARG A 359 -24.07 3.86 7.20
C ARG A 359 -22.87 4.56 7.82
N ARG A 360 -23.09 5.73 8.43
CA ARG A 360 -22.06 6.34 9.28
C ARG A 360 -22.07 5.60 10.62
N ALA A 361 -20.98 4.93 10.92
CA ALA A 361 -20.78 4.35 12.23
C ALA A 361 -19.95 5.30 13.10
N GLU A 362 -20.35 5.48 14.34
CA GLU A 362 -19.52 6.18 15.33
C GLU A 362 -18.49 5.20 15.90
N LYS A 363 -17.24 5.64 16.01
CA LYS A 363 -16.18 4.85 16.64
C LYS A 363 -16.19 5.14 18.15
N ASP A 364 -17.19 4.64 18.85
CA ASP A 364 -17.40 4.91 20.26
C ASP A 364 -16.36 4.27 21.20
N LYS A 365 -15.64 3.24 20.73
CA LYS A 365 -14.71 2.48 21.58
C LYS A 365 -13.41 2.16 20.86
N LYS A 366 -12.30 2.36 21.58
CA LYS A 366 -11.00 1.79 21.21
C LYS A 366 -11.02 0.30 21.60
N TYR A 367 -10.58 -0.56 20.72
CA TYR A 367 -10.41 -1.99 20.98
C TYR A 367 -8.92 -2.37 20.96
N ALA A 368 -8.60 -3.52 21.58
CA ALA A 368 -7.22 -4.00 21.65
C ALA A 368 -6.71 -4.39 20.27
N GLY A 369 -5.51 -3.92 19.95
CA GLY A 369 -4.79 -4.28 18.73
C GLY A 369 -4.07 -5.63 18.86
N ALA A 370 -2.98 -5.78 18.11
CA ALA A 370 -2.13 -6.95 18.13
C ALA A 370 -1.42 -7.15 19.48
N TYR A 371 -1.03 -8.39 19.74
CA TYR A 371 -0.17 -8.74 20.87
C TYR A 371 1.30 -8.56 20.50
N VAL A 372 2.07 -7.95 21.40
CA VAL A 372 3.52 -7.86 21.34
C VAL A 372 4.07 -8.26 22.70
N LYS A 373 4.86 -9.33 22.72
CA LYS A 373 5.53 -9.81 23.95
C LYS A 373 6.61 -8.81 24.38
N GLU A 374 6.68 -8.52 25.69
CA GLU A 374 7.79 -7.77 26.27
C GLU A 374 9.02 -8.68 26.33
N PRO A 375 10.10 -8.40 25.59
CA PRO A 375 11.32 -9.19 25.72
C PRO A 375 12.06 -8.83 27.01
N VAL A 376 12.78 -9.78 27.56
CA VAL A 376 13.81 -9.45 28.56
C VAL A 376 14.98 -8.80 27.81
N PRO A 377 15.37 -7.57 28.14
CA PRO A 377 16.50 -6.93 27.47
C PRO A 377 17.78 -7.76 27.65
N GLY A 378 18.49 -7.98 26.55
CA GLY A 378 19.69 -8.80 26.60
C GLY A 378 20.18 -9.24 25.23
N LYS A 379 21.29 -9.97 25.25
CA LYS A 379 21.90 -10.63 24.14
C LYS A 379 21.50 -12.12 24.11
N TYR A 380 21.17 -12.61 22.94
CA TYR A 380 20.75 -13.99 22.69
C TYR A 380 21.55 -14.57 21.53
N ASP A 381 22.06 -15.76 21.70
CA ASP A 381 22.75 -16.47 20.65
C ASP A 381 21.77 -17.46 19.96
N TRP A 382 21.98 -17.74 18.69
CA TRP A 382 21.20 -18.66 17.85
C TRP A 382 19.69 -18.42 17.90
N VAL A 383 19.31 -17.26 17.38
CA VAL A 383 17.89 -16.87 17.31
C VAL A 383 17.30 -17.23 15.95
N VAL A 384 16.13 -17.88 15.98
CA VAL A 384 15.36 -18.21 14.78
C VAL A 384 14.01 -17.51 14.85
N SER A 385 13.61 -16.84 13.76
CA SER A 385 12.27 -16.26 13.67
C SER A 385 11.35 -17.08 12.77
N PHE A 386 10.08 -17.14 13.18
CA PHE A 386 8.98 -17.70 12.39
C PHE A 386 7.90 -16.64 12.21
N ASP A 387 7.29 -16.61 11.04
CA ASP A 387 6.29 -15.64 10.66
C ASP A 387 5.02 -16.28 10.09
N LEU A 388 3.85 -15.73 10.43
CA LEU A 388 2.56 -16.14 9.89
C LEU A 388 2.30 -15.43 8.56
N ASN A 389 2.03 -16.19 7.53
CA ASN A 389 1.68 -15.63 6.23
C ASN A 389 0.39 -14.81 6.29
N SER A 390 0.49 -13.46 6.12
CA SER A 390 -0.67 -12.57 6.03
C SER A 390 -1.74 -12.84 7.11
N LEU A 391 -1.37 -12.75 8.39
CA LEU A 391 -2.18 -13.17 9.54
C LEU A 391 -3.66 -12.75 9.46
N TYR A 392 -3.95 -11.48 9.28
CA TYR A 392 -5.33 -10.99 9.34
C TYR A 392 -6.24 -11.49 8.21
N PRO A 393 -5.82 -11.52 6.92
CA PRO A 393 -6.57 -12.19 5.87
C PRO A 393 -6.84 -13.67 6.16
N HIS A 394 -5.85 -14.38 6.69
CA HIS A 394 -6.02 -15.80 7.02
C HIS A 394 -6.95 -16.02 8.21
N LEU A 395 -6.99 -15.12 9.19
CA LEU A 395 -8.00 -15.16 10.26
C LEU A 395 -9.42 -14.90 9.73
N ILE A 396 -9.58 -13.99 8.77
CA ILE A 396 -10.87 -13.76 8.10
C ILE A 396 -11.35 -15.07 7.45
N MET A 397 -10.47 -15.75 6.72
CA MET A 397 -10.80 -17.05 6.10
C MET A 397 -11.03 -18.15 7.14
N GLN A 398 -10.17 -18.26 8.14
CA GLN A 398 -10.23 -19.32 9.15
C GLN A 398 -11.52 -19.32 9.95
N TYR A 399 -12.01 -18.15 10.33
CA TYR A 399 -13.23 -18.01 11.14
C TYR A 399 -14.47 -17.63 10.33
N ASN A 400 -14.36 -17.51 9.02
CA ASN A 400 -15.46 -17.09 8.15
C ASN A 400 -16.01 -15.69 8.52
N ILE A 401 -15.10 -14.74 8.82
CA ILE A 401 -15.46 -13.41 9.28
C ILE A 401 -16.03 -12.57 8.14
N SER A 402 -17.34 -12.33 8.18
CA SER A 402 -18.05 -11.49 7.20
C SER A 402 -19.31 -10.91 7.85
N PRO A 403 -19.85 -9.77 7.38
CA PRO A 403 -21.07 -9.20 7.94
C PRO A 403 -22.26 -10.14 7.95
N GLU A 404 -22.47 -10.92 6.88
CA GLU A 404 -23.62 -11.81 6.69
C GLU A 404 -23.48 -13.15 7.42
N THR A 405 -22.28 -13.51 7.84
CA THR A 405 -22.03 -14.74 8.61
C THR A 405 -22.00 -14.50 10.12
N LEU A 406 -21.95 -13.23 10.55
CA LEU A 406 -21.90 -12.84 11.96
C LEU A 406 -23.23 -13.14 12.65
N ALA A 407 -23.21 -14.00 13.68
CA ALA A 407 -24.37 -14.29 14.52
C ALA A 407 -24.71 -13.09 15.43
N GLU A 408 -25.99 -12.93 15.75
CA GLU A 408 -26.46 -11.83 16.62
C GLU A 408 -25.89 -11.95 18.03
N GLU A 409 -25.92 -13.15 18.59
CA GLU A 409 -25.44 -13.44 19.94
C GLU A 409 -23.92 -13.57 19.98
N ARG A 410 -23.36 -13.22 21.14
CA ARG A 410 -21.94 -13.46 21.45
C ARG A 410 -21.81 -14.64 22.40
N HIS A 411 -20.76 -15.41 22.22
CA HIS A 411 -20.37 -16.41 23.20
C HIS A 411 -19.93 -15.72 24.52
N PRO A 412 -20.60 -15.99 25.65
CA PRO A 412 -20.42 -15.19 26.89
C PRO A 412 -19.03 -15.33 27.51
N ASN A 413 -18.39 -16.47 27.29
CA ASN A 413 -17.13 -16.85 27.94
C ASN A 413 -15.91 -16.81 27.01
N ALA A 414 -16.07 -16.56 25.72
CA ALA A 414 -14.97 -16.55 24.77
C ALA A 414 -14.14 -15.28 24.93
N LYS A 415 -12.96 -15.42 25.56
CA LYS A 415 -11.95 -14.37 25.78
C LYS A 415 -10.57 -14.97 25.57
N VAL A 416 -9.60 -14.14 25.19
CA VAL A 416 -8.21 -14.56 24.92
C VAL A 416 -7.66 -15.46 26.04
N SER A 417 -7.74 -15.02 27.29
CA SER A 417 -7.21 -15.78 28.44
C SER A 417 -7.88 -17.15 28.62
N ARG A 418 -9.18 -17.25 28.37
CA ARG A 418 -9.93 -18.50 28.49
C ARG A 418 -9.64 -19.48 27.35
N PHE A 419 -9.42 -18.98 26.12
CA PHE A 419 -8.95 -19.83 25.02
C PHE A 419 -7.58 -20.42 25.30
N LEU A 420 -6.65 -19.59 25.79
CA LEU A 420 -5.30 -20.05 26.15
C LEU A 420 -5.31 -21.07 27.30
N ALA A 421 -6.25 -20.94 28.22
CA ALA A 421 -6.47 -21.91 29.30
C ALA A 421 -7.34 -23.12 28.92
N LYS A 422 -7.80 -23.22 27.67
CA LYS A 422 -8.73 -24.24 27.14
C LYS A 422 -10.05 -24.35 27.94
N ASN A 423 -10.53 -23.21 28.49
CA ASN A 423 -11.74 -23.14 29.34
C ASN A 423 -12.94 -22.50 28.61
N VAL A 424 -13.07 -22.75 27.30
CA VAL A 424 -14.20 -22.29 26.48
C VAL A 424 -14.88 -23.55 25.89
N ILE A 425 -16.18 -23.69 26.13
CA ILE A 425 -16.98 -24.76 25.52
C ILE A 425 -17.60 -24.18 24.24
N ILE A 426 -17.25 -24.73 23.10
CA ILE A 426 -17.67 -24.23 21.80
C ILE A 426 -18.90 -24.98 21.30
N ASP A 427 -19.91 -24.25 20.83
CA ASP A 427 -21.04 -24.77 20.08
C ASP A 427 -20.60 -25.16 18.67
N GLY A 428 -20.78 -26.40 18.27
CA GLY A 428 -20.35 -26.91 16.97
C GLY A 428 -20.97 -26.24 15.74
N ARG A 429 -21.99 -25.39 15.90
CA ARG A 429 -22.66 -24.66 14.82
C ARG A 429 -21.87 -23.46 14.32
N TYR A 430 -21.01 -22.88 15.16
CA TYR A 430 -20.34 -21.62 14.89
C TYR A 430 -18.82 -21.74 15.01
N ALA A 431 -18.10 -21.03 14.13
CA ALA A 431 -16.72 -20.67 14.37
C ALA A 431 -16.67 -19.55 15.42
N THR A 432 -15.91 -19.71 16.50
CA THR A 432 -15.95 -18.79 17.65
C THR A 432 -14.63 -18.04 17.82
N CYS A 433 -14.69 -16.71 17.76
CA CYS A 433 -13.56 -15.82 17.93
C CYS A 433 -13.35 -15.38 19.38
N ALA A 434 -12.14 -14.85 19.66
CA ALA A 434 -11.70 -14.55 21.02
C ALA A 434 -12.35 -13.29 21.65
N ASN A 435 -13.19 -12.58 20.94
CA ASN A 435 -14.07 -11.50 21.46
C ASN A 435 -15.51 -11.97 21.68
N GLY A 436 -15.76 -13.27 21.56
CA GLY A 436 -17.09 -13.88 21.65
C GLY A 436 -17.91 -13.78 20.36
N ALA A 437 -17.43 -13.16 19.31
CA ALA A 437 -18.12 -13.18 18.03
C ALA A 437 -18.17 -14.61 17.47
N GLN A 438 -19.34 -14.98 16.95
CA GLN A 438 -19.62 -16.29 16.38
C GLN A 438 -20.00 -16.14 14.91
N TYR A 439 -19.45 -17.00 14.06
CA TYR A 439 -19.67 -16.95 12.62
C TYR A 439 -20.28 -18.27 12.13
N ARG A 440 -21.30 -18.16 11.30
CA ARG A 440 -21.99 -19.29 10.68
C ARG A 440 -21.03 -20.10 9.81
N LYS A 441 -21.24 -21.42 9.77
CA LYS A 441 -20.46 -22.36 8.96
C LYS A 441 -21.26 -22.98 7.82
N ASP A 442 -22.56 -22.74 7.78
CA ASP A 442 -23.48 -23.23 6.73
C ASP A 442 -23.47 -22.35 5.47
N VAL A 443 -22.90 -21.16 5.55
CA VAL A 443 -22.74 -20.20 4.45
C VAL A 443 -21.32 -19.72 4.41
N HIS A 444 -20.69 -19.66 3.24
CA HIS A 444 -19.37 -19.05 3.06
C HIS A 444 -19.53 -17.54 2.90
N GLY A 445 -18.84 -16.75 3.72
CA GLY A 445 -18.90 -15.30 3.69
C GLY A 445 -18.17 -14.70 2.48
N PHE A 446 -18.65 -13.56 1.97
CA PHE A 446 -18.03 -12.93 0.80
C PHE A 446 -16.62 -12.39 1.09
N LEU A 447 -16.35 -11.89 2.31
CA LEU A 447 -15.01 -11.43 2.67
C LEU A 447 -13.98 -12.57 2.69
N PRO A 448 -14.23 -13.71 3.35
CA PRO A 448 -13.37 -14.89 3.24
C PRO A 448 -13.15 -15.36 1.80
N GLU A 449 -14.21 -15.41 0.99
CA GLU A 449 -14.12 -15.80 -0.42
C GLU A 449 -13.21 -14.85 -1.21
N MET A 450 -13.35 -13.54 -1.00
CA MET A 450 -12.47 -12.54 -1.63
C MET A 450 -11.01 -12.69 -1.16
N MET A 451 -10.77 -12.87 0.16
CA MET A 451 -9.42 -13.06 0.68
C MET A 451 -8.76 -14.29 0.06
N GLN A 452 -9.49 -15.40 -0.03
CA GLN A 452 -9.00 -16.63 -0.66
C GLN A 452 -8.67 -16.40 -2.14
N LYS A 453 -9.58 -15.79 -2.90
CA LYS A 453 -9.35 -15.48 -4.32
C LYS A 453 -8.09 -14.65 -4.52
N ILE A 454 -7.95 -13.55 -3.78
CA ILE A 454 -6.79 -12.64 -3.87
C ILE A 454 -5.49 -13.38 -3.48
N TYR A 455 -5.55 -14.23 -2.45
CA TYR A 455 -4.38 -15.00 -2.02
C TYR A 455 -3.95 -16.03 -3.07
N ASP A 456 -4.89 -16.77 -3.65
CA ASP A 456 -4.62 -17.77 -4.69
C ASP A 456 -4.06 -17.13 -5.96
N GLU A 457 -4.61 -16.00 -6.39
CA GLU A 457 -4.10 -15.21 -7.52
C GLU A 457 -2.67 -14.72 -7.26
N ARG A 458 -2.37 -14.29 -6.03
CA ARG A 458 -1.01 -13.93 -5.63
C ARG A 458 -0.04 -15.10 -5.75
N VAL A 459 -0.40 -16.25 -5.19
CA VAL A 459 0.43 -17.46 -5.22
C VAL A 459 0.70 -17.90 -6.65
N GLN A 460 -0.34 -17.93 -7.49
CA GLN A 460 -0.22 -18.28 -8.90
C GLN A 460 0.67 -17.29 -9.67
N SER A 461 0.46 -16.00 -9.51
CA SER A 461 1.25 -14.97 -10.19
C SER A 461 2.73 -15.01 -9.75
N LYS A 462 2.98 -15.22 -8.44
CA LYS A 462 4.34 -15.40 -7.93
C LYS A 462 5.03 -16.62 -8.56
N LYS A 463 4.32 -17.73 -8.72
CA LYS A 463 4.82 -18.94 -9.38
C LYS A 463 5.17 -18.67 -10.84
N LEU A 464 4.27 -18.04 -11.59
CA LEU A 464 4.48 -17.69 -13.00
C LEU A 464 5.66 -16.73 -13.17
N MET A 465 5.80 -15.73 -12.29
CA MET A 465 6.94 -14.82 -12.27
C MET A 465 8.26 -15.57 -12.08
N LEU A 466 8.32 -16.51 -11.12
CA LEU A 466 9.53 -17.29 -10.85
C LEU A 466 9.90 -18.22 -12.01
N MET A 467 8.91 -18.83 -12.65
CA MET A 467 9.13 -19.64 -13.87
C MET A 467 9.69 -18.78 -15.00
N ALA A 468 9.09 -17.63 -15.27
CA ALA A 468 9.57 -16.71 -16.30
C ALA A 468 11.01 -16.21 -16.01
N LYS A 469 11.36 -15.97 -14.74
CA LYS A 469 12.74 -15.62 -14.33
C LYS A 469 13.72 -16.75 -14.61
N GLN A 470 13.37 -17.99 -14.31
CA GLN A 470 14.22 -19.14 -14.58
C GLN A 470 14.46 -19.37 -16.09
N GLU A 471 13.44 -19.13 -16.92
CA GLU A 471 13.57 -19.17 -18.38
C GLU A 471 14.41 -18.00 -18.89
N TYR A 472 14.23 -16.80 -18.36
CA TYR A 472 15.01 -15.61 -18.71
C TYR A 472 16.50 -15.79 -18.42
N GLU A 473 16.86 -16.42 -17.29
CA GLU A 473 18.27 -16.73 -16.97
C GLU A 473 18.93 -17.65 -17.98
N LYS A 474 18.15 -18.54 -18.64
CA LYS A 474 18.66 -19.48 -19.65
C LYS A 474 18.72 -18.83 -21.03
N ALA A 475 17.72 -18.06 -21.40
CA ALA A 475 17.56 -17.42 -22.72
C ALA A 475 16.82 -16.08 -22.59
N PRO A 476 17.53 -14.97 -22.38
CA PRO A 476 16.91 -13.65 -22.21
C PRO A 476 16.13 -13.22 -23.47
N THR A 477 14.84 -12.91 -23.31
CA THR A 477 13.98 -12.34 -24.37
C THR A 477 13.15 -11.18 -23.81
N LYS A 478 12.77 -10.24 -24.70
CA LYS A 478 11.88 -9.11 -24.32
C LYS A 478 10.49 -9.57 -23.84
N ASP A 479 9.99 -10.68 -24.33
CA ASP A 479 8.68 -11.22 -23.96
C ASP A 479 8.73 -11.84 -22.56
N LEU A 480 9.83 -12.51 -22.20
CA LEU A 480 10.04 -12.99 -20.83
C LEU A 480 10.21 -11.83 -19.86
N GLU A 481 10.93 -10.78 -20.23
CA GLU A 481 11.06 -9.56 -19.41
C GLU A 481 9.69 -8.91 -19.12
N LYS A 482 8.84 -8.78 -20.16
CA LYS A 482 7.45 -8.30 -20.00
C LYS A 482 6.62 -9.20 -19.10
N SER A 483 6.75 -10.52 -19.25
CA SER A 483 6.03 -11.50 -18.44
C SER A 483 6.45 -11.43 -16.97
N ILE A 484 7.76 -11.29 -16.69
CA ILE A 484 8.29 -11.10 -15.33
C ILE A 484 7.71 -9.83 -14.70
N SER A 485 7.72 -8.70 -15.44
CA SER A 485 7.16 -7.44 -14.95
C SER A 485 5.66 -7.56 -14.68
N LYS A 486 4.88 -8.09 -15.63
CA LYS A 486 3.43 -8.30 -15.48
C LYS A 486 3.09 -9.13 -14.24
N TYR A 487 3.68 -10.31 -14.09
CA TYR A 487 3.36 -11.20 -12.97
C TYR A 487 3.89 -10.66 -11.64
N ASN A 488 5.00 -9.93 -11.65
CA ASN A 488 5.49 -9.26 -10.46
C ASN A 488 4.52 -8.15 -10.00
N ASN A 489 4.02 -7.33 -10.91
CA ASN A 489 3.06 -6.27 -10.60
C ASN A 489 1.76 -6.86 -10.04
N ILE A 490 1.22 -7.92 -10.65
CA ILE A 490 0.01 -8.60 -10.16
C ILE A 490 0.23 -9.15 -8.75
N GLN A 491 1.31 -9.92 -8.50
CA GLN A 491 1.54 -10.52 -7.19
C GLN A 491 1.79 -9.45 -6.10
N MET A 492 2.44 -8.33 -6.45
CA MET A 492 2.64 -7.22 -5.52
C MET A 492 1.33 -6.48 -5.24
N ALA A 493 0.50 -6.23 -6.26
CA ALA A 493 -0.82 -5.66 -6.09
C ALA A 493 -1.68 -6.51 -5.13
N ARG A 494 -1.72 -7.84 -5.32
CA ARG A 494 -2.44 -8.76 -4.44
C ARG A 494 -1.88 -8.77 -3.01
N LYS A 495 -0.57 -8.70 -2.84
CA LYS A 495 0.06 -8.57 -1.52
C LYS A 495 -0.38 -7.30 -0.79
N ILE A 496 -0.40 -6.17 -1.49
CA ILE A 496 -0.82 -4.88 -0.94
C ILE A 496 -2.30 -4.90 -0.56
N GLN A 497 -3.16 -5.46 -1.42
CA GLN A 497 -4.59 -5.62 -1.13
C GLN A 497 -4.79 -6.44 0.14
N LEU A 498 -4.23 -7.63 0.24
CA LEU A 498 -4.36 -8.48 1.44
C LEU A 498 -3.92 -7.75 2.72
N ASN A 499 -2.77 -7.08 2.68
CA ASN A 499 -2.25 -6.36 3.85
C ASN A 499 -3.09 -5.14 4.23
N SER A 500 -3.80 -4.53 3.27
CA SER A 500 -4.64 -3.35 3.51
C SER A 500 -6.07 -3.68 3.93
N ALA A 501 -6.52 -4.93 3.78
CA ALA A 501 -7.89 -5.35 4.06
C ALA A 501 -8.35 -5.01 5.48
N TYR A 502 -7.56 -5.36 6.47
CA TYR A 502 -7.87 -5.06 7.87
C TYR A 502 -7.95 -3.55 8.14
N GLY A 503 -7.09 -2.75 7.50
CA GLY A 503 -7.13 -1.28 7.60
C GLY A 503 -8.45 -0.68 7.11
N ALA A 504 -9.05 -1.27 6.08
CA ALA A 504 -10.38 -0.90 5.61
C ALA A 504 -11.48 -1.40 6.56
N ILE A 505 -11.47 -2.68 6.94
CA ILE A 505 -12.48 -3.29 7.83
C ILE A 505 -12.56 -2.60 9.18
N GLY A 506 -11.44 -2.16 9.73
CA GLY A 506 -11.35 -1.43 11.01
C GLY A 506 -11.65 0.08 10.93
N ASN A 507 -11.98 0.61 9.75
CA ASN A 507 -12.22 2.03 9.54
C ASN A 507 -13.72 2.36 9.62
N GLN A 508 -14.11 3.31 10.47
CA GLN A 508 -15.51 3.72 10.68
C GLN A 508 -16.22 4.25 9.41
N TYR A 509 -15.48 4.71 8.42
CA TYR A 509 -16.03 5.21 7.14
C TYR A 509 -16.23 4.10 6.09
N PHE A 510 -15.86 2.86 6.44
CA PHE A 510 -16.06 1.73 5.55
C PHE A 510 -17.51 1.24 5.60
N ARG A 511 -18.13 0.98 4.45
CA ARG A 511 -19.52 0.52 4.32
C ARG A 511 -19.85 -0.72 5.17
N TYR A 512 -18.89 -1.63 5.28
CA TYR A 512 -19.02 -2.90 5.99
C TYR A 512 -18.38 -2.87 7.38
N TYR A 513 -18.08 -1.68 7.91
CA TYR A 513 -17.50 -1.55 9.25
C TYR A 513 -18.41 -2.17 10.30
N ASN A 514 -17.82 -3.06 11.09
CA ASN A 514 -18.44 -3.63 12.27
C ASN A 514 -17.35 -3.84 13.32
N LEU A 515 -17.52 -3.22 14.48
CA LEU A 515 -16.56 -3.30 15.58
C LEU A 515 -16.31 -4.74 16.00
N ARG A 516 -17.36 -5.60 16.01
CA ARG A 516 -17.24 -7.02 16.38
C ARG A 516 -16.33 -7.77 15.41
N ASN A 517 -16.42 -7.48 14.10
CA ASN A 517 -15.56 -8.11 13.09
C ASN A 517 -14.11 -7.64 13.24
N ALA A 518 -13.88 -6.36 13.47
CA ALA A 518 -12.53 -5.82 13.66
C ALA A 518 -11.85 -6.38 14.93
N GLU A 519 -12.58 -6.45 16.05
CA GLU A 519 -12.10 -7.07 17.30
C GLU A 519 -11.87 -8.59 17.14
N ALA A 520 -12.73 -9.28 16.39
CA ALA A 520 -12.60 -10.72 16.17
C ALA A 520 -11.25 -11.04 15.51
N ILE A 521 -10.86 -10.25 14.52
CA ILE A 521 -9.57 -10.40 13.81
C ILE A 521 -8.41 -10.20 14.77
N THR A 522 -8.36 -9.08 15.50
CA THR A 522 -7.20 -8.77 16.36
C THR A 522 -7.10 -9.70 17.57
N LEU A 523 -8.20 -9.97 18.26
CA LEU A 523 -8.17 -10.81 19.45
C LEU A 523 -7.95 -12.29 19.12
N SER A 524 -8.46 -12.79 17.98
CA SER A 524 -8.11 -14.14 17.50
C SER A 524 -6.66 -14.21 17.03
N GLY A 525 -6.10 -13.12 16.48
CA GLY A 525 -4.66 -12.99 16.22
C GLY A 525 -3.83 -13.08 17.50
N GLN A 526 -4.25 -12.40 18.57
CA GLN A 526 -3.60 -12.53 19.89
C GLN A 526 -3.64 -13.96 20.42
N VAL A 527 -4.76 -14.68 20.24
CA VAL A 527 -4.82 -16.09 20.62
C VAL A 527 -3.85 -16.90 19.78
N SER A 528 -3.84 -16.73 18.47
CA SER A 528 -2.99 -17.51 17.57
C SER A 528 -1.51 -17.38 17.91
N ILE A 529 -1.01 -16.17 18.13
CA ILE A 529 0.41 -15.96 18.44
C ILE A 529 0.79 -16.43 19.85
N ARG A 530 -0.07 -16.22 20.85
CA ARG A 530 0.19 -16.67 22.23
C ARG A 530 -0.01 -18.17 22.40
N TRP A 531 -0.89 -18.77 21.63
CA TRP A 531 -1.06 -20.22 21.58
C TRP A 531 0.20 -20.92 21.13
N ILE A 532 0.77 -20.44 20.00
CA ILE A 532 1.99 -21.04 19.46
C ILE A 532 3.21 -20.77 20.35
N GLU A 533 3.30 -19.60 20.96
CA GLU A 533 4.30 -19.30 21.99
C GLU A 533 4.30 -20.33 23.11
N ASN A 534 3.13 -20.59 23.71
CA ASN A 534 2.98 -21.56 24.79
C ASN A 534 3.32 -22.99 24.31
N LYS A 535 2.87 -23.38 23.11
CA LYS A 535 3.13 -24.71 22.55
C LYS A 535 4.60 -24.94 22.28
N VAL A 536 5.29 -23.98 21.67
CA VAL A 536 6.73 -24.06 21.34
C VAL A 536 7.57 -24.09 22.62
N ASN A 537 7.25 -23.26 23.62
CA ASN A 537 7.94 -23.29 24.91
C ASN A 537 7.77 -24.67 25.57
N GLY A 538 6.56 -25.22 25.61
CA GLY A 538 6.32 -26.56 26.16
C GLY A 538 7.06 -27.67 25.40
N TYR A 539 7.11 -27.59 24.08
CA TYR A 539 7.83 -28.54 23.24
C TYR A 539 9.35 -28.50 23.49
N LEU A 540 9.96 -27.32 23.52
CA LEU A 540 11.38 -27.15 23.74
C LEU A 540 11.79 -27.51 25.15
N ASN A 541 11.01 -27.16 26.18
CA ASN A 541 11.26 -27.56 27.56
C ASN A 541 11.29 -29.11 27.68
N LYS A 542 10.36 -29.82 27.04
CA LYS A 542 10.35 -31.28 27.01
C LYS A 542 11.55 -31.85 26.24
N LEU A 543 11.89 -31.28 25.09
CA LEU A 543 13.00 -31.74 24.22
C LEU A 543 14.35 -31.55 24.91
N LEU A 544 14.54 -30.46 25.62
CA LEU A 544 15.82 -30.06 26.20
C LEU A 544 15.96 -30.45 27.68
N ASN A 545 14.90 -31.06 28.27
CA ASN A 545 14.82 -31.40 29.70
C ASN A 545 15.03 -30.17 30.62
N SER A 546 14.54 -29.01 30.19
CA SER A 546 14.52 -27.79 30.98
C SER A 546 13.17 -27.63 31.69
N ASN A 547 13.14 -26.79 32.72
CA ASN A 547 11.92 -26.57 33.49
C ASN A 547 11.47 -25.10 33.33
N GLU A 548 10.29 -24.89 32.73
CA GLU A 548 9.64 -23.57 32.56
C GLU A 548 10.51 -22.47 31.92
N LYS A 549 11.51 -22.85 31.12
CA LYS A 549 12.34 -21.88 30.41
C LYS A 549 11.57 -21.25 29.26
N ASP A 550 11.64 -19.95 29.12
CA ASP A 550 11.01 -19.17 28.05
C ASP A 550 11.97 -19.09 26.84
N TYR A 551 11.78 -19.99 25.87
CA TYR A 551 12.55 -20.04 24.62
C TYR A 551 12.06 -19.03 23.58
N VAL A 552 10.77 -18.65 23.63
CA VAL A 552 10.20 -17.62 22.76
C VAL A 552 10.46 -16.26 23.39
N ILE A 553 11.62 -15.70 23.12
CA ILE A 553 12.14 -14.49 23.74
C ILE A 553 11.41 -13.20 23.33
N ALA A 554 10.76 -13.19 22.17
CA ALA A 554 9.97 -12.07 21.68
C ALA A 554 8.86 -12.56 20.73
N SER A 555 7.81 -11.78 20.62
CA SER A 555 6.80 -11.91 19.54
C SER A 555 6.27 -10.54 19.14
N ASP A 556 5.90 -10.41 17.86
CA ASP A 556 5.33 -9.16 17.34
C ASP A 556 4.23 -9.47 16.31
N THR A 557 2.99 -9.31 16.71
CA THR A 557 1.79 -9.43 15.86
C THR A 557 1.62 -10.82 15.23
N ASP A 558 2.50 -11.20 14.31
CA ASP A 558 2.47 -12.40 13.46
C ASP A 558 3.77 -13.20 13.51
N SER A 559 4.78 -12.73 14.22
CA SER A 559 6.08 -13.39 14.33
C SER A 559 6.46 -13.78 15.74
N ILE A 560 7.21 -14.88 15.87
CA ILE A 560 7.87 -15.31 17.10
C ILE A 560 9.37 -15.44 16.89
N TYR A 561 10.14 -15.14 17.93
CA TYR A 561 11.60 -15.25 17.96
C TYR A 561 12.00 -16.27 19.03
N ILE A 562 12.69 -17.32 18.62
CA ILE A 562 13.04 -18.45 19.47
C ILE A 562 14.56 -18.49 19.66
N CYS A 563 15.02 -18.48 20.90
CA CYS A 563 16.41 -18.73 21.23
C CYS A 563 16.67 -20.22 21.28
N LEU A 564 17.56 -20.71 20.40
CA LEU A 564 17.90 -22.14 20.27
C LEU A 564 19.34 -22.44 20.74
N ASP A 565 19.94 -21.56 21.54
CA ASP A 565 21.29 -21.75 22.05
C ASP A 565 21.46 -23.05 22.83
N ASP A 566 20.54 -23.40 23.73
CA ASP A 566 20.56 -24.67 24.44
C ASP A 566 20.49 -25.90 23.50
N LEU A 567 19.75 -25.77 22.38
CA LEU A 567 19.68 -26.85 21.38
C LEU A 567 21.02 -27.04 20.69
N VAL A 568 21.67 -25.93 20.32
CA VAL A 568 23.01 -25.94 19.70
C VAL A 568 24.04 -26.49 20.65
N THR A 569 24.03 -26.04 21.91
CA THR A 569 24.93 -26.53 22.97
C THR A 569 24.70 -28.02 23.25
N LYS A 570 23.44 -28.49 23.28
CA LYS A 570 23.14 -29.92 23.47
C LYS A 570 23.69 -30.81 22.36
N VAL A 571 23.74 -30.32 21.13
CA VAL A 571 24.16 -31.09 19.96
C VAL A 571 25.69 -31.06 19.77
N TYR A 572 26.28 -29.89 19.95
CA TYR A 572 27.71 -29.68 19.63
C TYR A 572 28.61 -29.68 20.88
N GLY A 573 28.06 -29.38 22.07
CA GLY A 573 28.83 -29.22 23.29
C GLY A 573 29.87 -28.12 23.16
N ASP A 574 31.08 -28.38 23.66
CA ASP A 574 32.21 -27.46 23.61
C ASP A 574 33.04 -27.58 22.32
N LYS A 575 32.53 -28.29 21.28
CA LYS A 575 33.24 -28.43 20.01
C LYS A 575 33.22 -27.13 19.22
N GLU A 576 34.35 -26.67 18.76
CA GLU A 576 34.41 -25.59 17.79
C GLU A 576 33.76 -25.99 16.47
N VAL A 577 32.64 -25.42 16.16
CA VAL A 577 31.88 -25.67 14.93
C VAL A 577 31.71 -24.37 14.19
N SER A 578 31.89 -24.37 12.87
CA SER A 578 31.68 -23.18 12.06
C SER A 578 30.22 -22.73 12.12
N GLN A 579 30.00 -21.42 12.10
CA GLN A 579 28.65 -20.84 12.14
C GLN A 579 27.76 -21.38 11.02
N GLU A 580 28.31 -21.60 9.82
CA GLU A 580 27.61 -22.18 8.68
C GLU A 580 26.99 -23.56 8.99
N LYS A 581 27.79 -24.46 9.64
CA LYS A 581 27.28 -25.77 10.04
C LYS A 581 26.15 -25.69 11.07
N VAL A 582 26.22 -24.74 11.99
CA VAL A 582 25.15 -24.53 12.97
C VAL A 582 23.89 -24.01 12.25
N VAL A 583 24.05 -23.09 11.30
CA VAL A 583 22.92 -22.56 10.52
C VAL A 583 22.27 -23.67 9.68
N ASP A 584 23.05 -24.58 9.07
CA ASP A 584 22.53 -25.76 8.34
C ASP A 584 21.75 -26.70 9.26
N PHE A 585 22.31 -26.97 10.44
CA PHE A 585 21.62 -27.77 11.45
C PHE A 585 20.29 -27.12 11.88
N LEU A 586 20.29 -25.81 12.19
CA LEU A 586 19.08 -25.09 12.62
C LEU A 586 18.04 -25.03 11.50
N ASP A 587 18.44 -24.83 10.25
CA ASP A 587 17.54 -24.85 9.09
C ASP A 587 16.84 -26.22 8.97
N LYS A 588 17.63 -27.31 9.07
CA LYS A 588 17.10 -28.66 9.06
C LYS A 588 16.17 -28.95 10.25
N ALA A 589 16.58 -28.57 11.45
CA ALA A 589 15.78 -28.74 12.66
C ALA A 589 14.44 -27.99 12.58
N CYS A 590 14.45 -26.76 12.04
CA CYS A 590 13.25 -25.99 11.82
C CYS A 590 12.30 -26.67 10.83
N LYS A 591 12.80 -27.07 9.66
CA LYS A 591 11.98 -27.71 8.61
C LYS A 591 11.42 -29.08 9.01
N GLU A 592 12.22 -29.90 9.65
CA GLU A 592 11.86 -31.30 9.92
C GLU A 592 11.12 -31.50 11.25
N LYS A 593 11.29 -30.59 12.21
CA LYS A 593 10.77 -30.76 13.58
C LYS A 593 9.87 -29.62 14.04
N ILE A 594 10.34 -28.35 13.95
CA ILE A 594 9.62 -27.22 14.52
C ILE A 594 8.42 -26.84 13.65
N GLU A 595 8.58 -26.67 12.33
CA GLU A 595 7.45 -26.34 11.44
C GLU A 595 6.33 -27.38 11.49
N PRO A 596 6.60 -28.71 11.39
CA PRO A 596 5.53 -29.71 11.52
C PRO A 596 4.84 -29.73 12.91
N PHE A 597 5.57 -29.37 13.97
CA PHE A 597 4.99 -29.21 15.30
C PHE A 597 4.06 -27.98 15.36
N ILE A 598 4.48 -26.86 14.76
CA ILE A 598 3.67 -25.64 14.66
C ILE A 598 2.38 -25.92 13.88
N ASP A 599 2.47 -26.59 12.72
CA ASP A 599 1.32 -26.93 11.88
C ASP A 599 0.28 -27.78 12.66
N ARG A 600 0.73 -28.81 13.39
CA ARG A 600 -0.16 -29.62 14.26
C ARG A 600 -0.78 -28.77 15.38
N SER A 601 -0.02 -27.85 15.96
CA SER A 601 -0.51 -26.98 17.03
C SER A 601 -1.58 -25.99 16.53
N TYR A 602 -1.48 -25.50 15.30
CA TYR A 602 -2.51 -24.66 14.68
C TYR A 602 -3.74 -25.47 14.24
N THR A 603 -3.56 -26.73 13.82
CA THR A 603 -4.68 -27.64 13.57
C THR A 603 -5.50 -27.88 14.87
N GLU A 604 -4.81 -28.13 15.99
CA GLU A 604 -5.46 -28.27 17.32
C GLU A 604 -6.22 -26.97 17.70
N LEU A 605 -5.67 -25.80 17.44
CA LEU A 605 -6.37 -24.53 17.71
C LEU A 605 -7.62 -24.37 16.83
N ALA A 606 -7.52 -24.68 15.54
CA ALA A 606 -8.63 -24.59 14.59
C ALA A 606 -9.78 -25.53 14.99
N GLU A 607 -9.47 -26.77 15.38
CA GLU A 607 -10.44 -27.76 15.91
C GLU A 607 -11.08 -27.26 17.22
N TYR A 608 -10.25 -26.76 18.15
CA TYR A 608 -10.73 -26.24 19.43
C TYR A 608 -11.67 -25.05 19.29
N THR A 609 -11.41 -24.13 18.38
CA THR A 609 -12.25 -22.94 18.12
C THR A 609 -13.42 -23.24 17.17
N ASN A 610 -13.56 -24.50 16.72
CA ASN A 610 -14.48 -24.91 15.67
C ASN A 610 -14.38 -24.02 14.42
N ALA A 611 -13.16 -23.68 14.03
CA ALA A 611 -12.89 -22.82 12.88
C ALA A 611 -13.63 -23.32 11.61
N TYR A 612 -13.91 -22.44 10.68
CA TYR A 612 -14.49 -22.79 9.39
C TYR A 612 -13.52 -23.68 8.59
N GLU A 613 -12.24 -23.27 8.57
CA GLU A 613 -11.15 -24.00 7.93
C GLU A 613 -9.82 -23.66 8.63
N GLN A 614 -8.85 -24.59 8.63
CA GLN A 614 -7.50 -24.28 9.13
C GLN A 614 -6.72 -23.47 8.09
N LYS A 615 -6.30 -22.24 8.42
CA LYS A 615 -5.58 -21.31 7.53
C LYS A 615 -4.29 -20.75 8.14
N MET A 616 -3.94 -21.11 9.37
CA MET A 616 -2.70 -20.61 10.00
C MET A 616 -1.51 -21.46 9.59
N PHE A 617 -0.58 -20.86 8.86
CA PHE A 617 0.69 -21.47 8.46
C PHE A 617 1.84 -20.52 8.80
N MET A 618 2.77 -21.02 9.60
CA MET A 618 3.93 -20.29 10.05
C MET A 618 5.19 -20.91 9.44
N LYS A 619 6.06 -20.06 8.88
CA LYS A 619 7.29 -20.48 8.24
C LYS A 619 8.50 -19.80 8.87
N ARG A 620 9.65 -20.51 8.84
CA ARG A 620 10.91 -19.92 9.27
C ARG A 620 11.28 -18.75 8.36
N GLU A 621 11.51 -17.60 8.96
CA GLU A 621 11.92 -16.38 8.27
C GLU A 621 13.45 -16.20 8.34
N ASN A 622 14.01 -16.03 9.54
CA ASN A 622 15.43 -15.76 9.71
C ASN A 622 16.13 -16.79 10.62
N ILE A 623 17.43 -17.01 10.37
CA ILE A 623 18.37 -17.62 11.31
C ILE A 623 19.46 -16.60 11.58
N ALA A 624 19.61 -16.20 12.83
CA ALA A 624 20.61 -15.25 13.29
C ALA A 624 21.56 -15.91 14.30
N ALA A 625 22.87 -15.71 14.12
CA ALA A 625 23.85 -16.18 15.10
C ALA A 625 23.73 -15.41 16.41
N ARG A 626 23.31 -14.15 16.35
CA ARG A 626 23.16 -13.27 17.49
C ARG A 626 21.96 -12.35 17.34
N GLY A 627 21.29 -12.07 18.47
CA GLY A 627 20.25 -11.05 18.57
C GLY A 627 20.37 -10.24 19.85
N ILE A 628 20.06 -8.95 19.77
CA ILE A 628 20.03 -8.06 20.95
C ILE A 628 18.65 -7.42 20.97
N TRP A 629 17.94 -7.53 22.09
CA TRP A 629 16.69 -6.84 22.35
C TRP A 629 16.87 -5.80 23.44
N THR A 630 16.37 -4.58 23.21
CA THR A 630 16.37 -3.50 24.19
C THR A 630 14.96 -3.21 24.74
N ALA A 631 13.93 -3.47 23.95
CA ALA A 631 12.50 -3.32 24.30
C ALA A 631 11.61 -3.93 23.20
N LYS A 632 10.29 -3.85 23.38
CA LYS A 632 9.30 -4.18 22.33
C LYS A 632 9.63 -3.46 21.02
N LYS A 633 9.65 -4.20 19.92
CA LYS A 633 9.91 -3.68 18.57
C LYS A 633 11.28 -2.98 18.42
N ARG A 634 12.22 -3.28 19.30
CA ARG A 634 13.56 -2.69 19.32
C ARG A 634 14.62 -3.76 19.46
N TYR A 635 15.18 -4.17 18.32
CA TYR A 635 16.17 -5.26 18.28
C TYR A 635 17.14 -5.13 17.11
N ILE A 636 18.25 -5.85 17.23
CA ILE A 636 19.25 -6.06 16.18
C ILE A 636 19.49 -7.56 16.04
N LEU A 637 19.50 -8.08 14.80
CA LEU A 637 19.80 -9.46 14.48
C LEU A 637 20.98 -9.53 13.52
N ASN A 638 21.91 -10.44 13.78
CA ASN A 638 22.99 -10.80 12.88
C ASN A 638 22.57 -12.03 12.04
N VAL A 639 21.91 -11.77 10.89
CA VAL A 639 21.18 -12.77 10.09
C VAL A 639 22.11 -13.47 9.09
N TRP A 640 22.18 -14.79 9.17
CA TRP A 640 22.89 -15.67 8.24
C TRP A 640 22.01 -16.26 7.13
N ASP A 641 20.72 -16.44 7.42
CA ASP A 641 19.76 -16.96 6.45
C ASP A 641 18.43 -16.21 6.58
N SER A 642 17.89 -15.80 5.46
CA SER A 642 16.55 -15.21 5.39
C SER A 642 15.72 -15.93 4.35
N GLU A 643 14.61 -16.56 4.75
CA GLU A 643 13.68 -17.32 3.90
C GLU A 643 14.39 -18.37 3.00
N GLY A 644 15.49 -18.96 3.46
CA GLY A 644 16.27 -19.93 2.72
C GLY A 644 17.39 -19.34 1.86
N VAL A 645 17.54 -18.02 1.83
CA VAL A 645 18.66 -17.34 1.18
C VAL A 645 19.84 -17.25 2.16
N ARG A 646 20.90 -17.99 1.88
CA ARG A 646 22.16 -17.94 2.64
C ARG A 646 22.99 -16.73 2.28
N TYR A 647 23.53 -16.07 3.28
CA TYR A 647 24.49 -14.98 3.09
C TYR A 647 25.92 -15.47 3.32
N ASN A 648 26.84 -15.05 2.47
CA ASN A 648 28.29 -15.33 2.63
C ASN A 648 28.86 -14.61 3.86
N GLN A 649 28.30 -13.47 4.20
CA GLN A 649 28.55 -12.74 5.44
C GLN A 649 27.20 -12.34 6.03
N PRO A 650 27.06 -12.35 7.35
CA PRO A 650 25.79 -12.05 8.00
C PRO A 650 25.35 -10.61 7.73
N LYS A 651 24.06 -10.40 7.60
CA LYS A 651 23.44 -9.07 7.43
C LYS A 651 22.77 -8.62 8.72
N LEU A 652 22.99 -7.37 9.09
CA LEU A 652 22.30 -6.76 10.23
C LEU A 652 20.85 -6.40 9.87
N LYS A 653 19.90 -7.00 10.59
CA LYS A 653 18.49 -6.60 10.58
C LYS A 653 18.21 -5.78 11.84
N MET A 654 17.94 -4.48 11.68
CA MET A 654 17.69 -3.56 12.78
C MET A 654 16.23 -3.11 12.76
N MET A 655 15.59 -3.10 13.94
CA MET A 655 14.20 -2.68 14.09
C MET A 655 14.03 -1.74 15.26
N GLY A 656 13.43 -0.56 15.01
CA GLY A 656 13.08 0.43 16.05
C GLY A 656 14.27 1.02 16.84
N ILE A 657 15.50 0.63 16.54
CA ILE A 657 16.73 1.14 17.15
C ILE A 657 17.01 2.56 16.62
N GLU A 658 17.70 3.37 17.41
CA GLU A 658 18.05 4.75 17.03
C GLU A 658 18.88 4.84 15.76
N ALA A 659 19.64 3.81 15.43
CA ALA A 659 20.41 3.71 14.19
C ALA A 659 19.58 3.81 12.91
N VAL A 660 18.28 3.49 12.96
CA VAL A 660 17.38 3.50 11.79
C VAL A 660 16.26 4.56 11.89
N LYS A 661 16.33 5.45 12.88
CA LYS A 661 15.33 6.52 13.04
C LYS A 661 15.80 7.81 12.37
N SER A 662 14.91 8.43 11.60
CA SER A 662 15.16 9.73 10.96
C SER A 662 15.40 10.87 11.94
N SER A 663 14.88 10.76 13.17
CA SER A 663 15.07 11.75 14.25
C SER A 663 16.44 11.69 14.92
N THR A 664 17.23 10.63 14.69
CA THR A 664 18.56 10.47 15.28
C THR A 664 19.62 11.15 14.39
N PRO A 665 20.50 12.00 14.93
CA PRO A 665 21.57 12.62 14.17
C PRO A 665 22.48 11.59 13.47
N MET A 666 22.93 11.91 12.26
CA MET A 666 23.72 10.99 11.42
C MET A 666 25.00 10.45 12.10
N PRO A 667 25.80 11.26 12.81
CA PRO A 667 26.98 10.74 13.53
C PRO A 667 26.61 9.69 14.60
N CYS A 668 25.50 9.91 15.33
CA CYS A 668 25.02 8.96 16.33
C CYS A 668 24.55 7.65 15.68
N ARG A 669 23.83 7.74 14.56
CA ARG A 669 23.41 6.54 13.81
C ARG A 669 24.59 5.72 13.34
N LYS A 670 25.63 6.38 12.81
CA LYS A 670 26.87 5.72 12.38
C LYS A 670 27.55 5.02 13.56
N ALA A 671 27.76 5.70 14.67
CA ALA A 671 28.35 5.12 15.87
C ALA A 671 27.62 3.87 16.38
N ILE A 672 26.27 3.88 16.37
CA ILE A 672 25.47 2.72 16.79
C ILE A 672 25.58 1.56 15.78
N LYS A 673 25.74 1.83 14.48
CA LYS A 673 25.92 0.79 13.46
C LYS A 673 27.32 0.18 13.52
N ASP A 674 28.32 0.97 13.86
CA ASP A 674 29.72 0.54 13.93
C ASP A 674 29.99 -0.27 15.22
N ALA A 675 29.23 -0.04 16.30
CA ALA A 675 29.30 -0.76 17.56
C ALA A 675 28.61 -2.15 17.50
#